data_bec574d6f38d4cacd7b6d011c780692e
#
_entry.id   bec574d6f38d4cacd7b6d011c780692e
#
_cell.length_a   1.000
_cell.length_b   1.000
_cell.length_c   1.000
_cell.angle_alpha   90.00
_cell.angle_beta   90.00
_cell.angle_gamma   90.00
#
_symmetry.space_group_name_H-M   'P 1'
#
loop_
_entity.id
_entity.type
_entity.pdbx_description
1 polymer ?
#
loop_
_entity_poly.entity_id
_entity_poly.type
_entity_poly.pdbx_seq_one_letter_code
_entity_poly.pdbx_strand_id
1 'polypeptide(L)'
;MVTSVNTRKRLRSASPRSSVSSGATSNRGSTPLTDTTSAVFAPGLFAKAAQYHAQHDASGPYKHCIIDELVSDTLLRRVRREIMSQLHFTPKETDIYKLHQTGDLLNISGLSSRDREKLFSLRTLRDAMYSSEFRAFITEICNCGPLSGLKQDMSINCYVKGSHLLTHDDVIGSRRVSYILYLPDPEDNDCEVKDACGRNIGWNPTWGGALRLYEIEAKGAPKTDWDKVIPPAWNQLAFFVVQPGVSFHDVEEVVFDKPRLAISGWFHLPQKGEDGYVEGLQESLNAESSRAALADAVAAAAQGLGELPSPVLKIIPNNTLEGTDPIHPVLKQQDIEYLAATINAKYLDVNTIVRSRDDFVDESLLELDDFLNDDFAAKLREYVDVSEKSCVPIRVSDGANLEPEWRVSRPPHKHRYLYLEPSQETEPATPMQQLVAVVASPQFRKWLTSITGVAEPTHSRILARIFRPGLDYTLATTSLNPVDDNGKAMIDNEASGGLLEASLSITPTIGWDDGEFGGYELYMDDGTASGDGPEQKNGELEHGDADGDENDPAVYLSGSRSKRRKELEQLRAEGQLRVGEDDGGVHSKDQANDDELSDDSEDGAEDEDVVGDSVLHTSQAKWNVLTIVYRDPGVLKFVKYVSQNAPGCRWDVTGEWKHAHNSKEETAASDSN
;
A
#
# COMPACT_ATOMS: atom_id res chain seq x y z
N MET A 1 19.71 17.75 14.11
CA MET A 1 19.52 17.64 15.59
C MET A 1 18.13 18.16 15.89
N VAL A 2 17.15 17.28 15.96
CA VAL A 2 15.77 17.66 16.31
C VAL A 2 15.65 17.46 17.83
N THR A 3 15.47 18.55 18.55
CA THR A 3 15.20 18.53 19.98
C THR A 3 13.77 18.04 20.21
N SER A 4 13.68 16.88 20.83
CA SER A 4 12.46 16.28 21.35
C SER A 4 11.80 17.21 22.37
N VAL A 5 10.61 17.72 22.07
CA VAL A 5 9.70 18.31 23.06
C VAL A 5 8.60 17.29 23.36
N ASN A 6 8.78 16.63 24.48
CA ASN A 6 7.84 15.71 25.05
C ASN A 6 6.72 16.48 25.77
N THR A 7 5.52 16.50 25.24
CA THR A 7 4.32 16.86 26.02
C THR A 7 3.15 15.95 25.64
N ARG A 8 3.07 14.81 26.33
CA ARG A 8 1.90 13.94 26.29
C ARG A 8 0.71 14.64 26.94
N LYS A 9 -0.36 14.90 26.19
CA LYS A 9 -1.73 14.98 26.68
C LYS A 9 -2.66 14.30 25.69
N ARG A 10 -3.13 13.12 26.07
CA ARG A 10 -4.17 12.34 25.36
C ARG A 10 -5.49 13.13 25.36
N LEU A 11 -6.10 13.30 24.19
CA LEU A 11 -7.49 13.65 24.05
C LEU A 11 -8.31 12.34 24.08
N ARG A 12 -9.22 12.21 25.02
CA ARG A 12 -10.13 11.08 25.14
C ARG A 12 -11.35 11.29 24.24
N SER A 13 -11.67 10.29 23.42
CA SER A 13 -12.93 10.22 22.69
C SER A 13 -14.07 9.85 23.66
N ALA A 14 -15.16 10.61 23.63
CA ALA A 14 -16.40 10.29 24.32
C ALA A 14 -17.53 10.15 23.30
N SER A 15 -18.11 8.96 23.22
CA SER A 15 -19.32 8.69 22.44
C SER A 15 -20.54 9.38 23.07
N PRO A 16 -21.46 9.98 22.31
CA PRO A 16 -22.66 10.61 22.84
C PRO A 16 -23.81 9.62 23.00
N ARG A 17 -24.37 9.56 24.19
CA ARG A 17 -25.68 8.95 24.43
C ARG A 17 -26.77 9.93 24.01
N SER A 18 -27.70 9.44 23.21
CA SER A 18 -28.92 10.15 22.80
C SER A 18 -29.87 10.40 23.98
N SER A 19 -30.35 11.63 24.11
CA SER A 19 -31.59 11.94 24.81
C SER A 19 -32.37 13.01 24.07
N VAL A 20 -33.56 12.62 23.63
CA VAL A 20 -34.58 13.47 22.99
C VAL A 20 -35.21 14.36 24.04
N SER A 21 -35.30 15.66 23.78
CA SER A 21 -36.38 16.50 24.36
C SER A 21 -36.75 17.65 23.43
N SER A 22 -38.04 17.69 23.16
CA SER A 22 -38.77 18.66 22.36
C SER A 22 -38.86 20.05 23.03
N GLY A 23 -38.83 21.10 22.22
CA GLY A 23 -39.59 22.31 22.58
C GLY A 23 -38.98 23.65 22.20
N ALA A 24 -39.76 24.36 21.38
CA ALA A 24 -39.92 25.83 21.32
C ALA A 24 -39.09 26.63 20.33
N THR A 25 -39.80 27.01 19.29
CA THR A 25 -39.52 28.10 18.31
C THR A 25 -39.25 29.44 18.99
N SER A 26 -38.11 30.09 18.62
CA SER A 26 -38.02 31.55 18.68
C SER A 26 -37.26 32.05 17.43
N ASN A 27 -38.03 32.74 16.63
CA ASN A 27 -37.63 33.51 15.47
C ASN A 27 -36.67 34.63 15.90
N ARG A 28 -35.39 34.56 15.52
CA ARG A 28 -34.46 35.71 15.54
C ARG A 28 -33.79 35.82 14.17
N GLY A 29 -33.93 37.01 13.62
CA GLY A 29 -33.59 37.44 12.29
C GLY A 29 -32.22 36.97 11.80
N SER A 30 -32.21 36.42 10.63
CA SER A 30 -31.04 36.12 9.83
C SER A 30 -30.39 37.42 9.37
N THR A 31 -29.23 37.75 9.93
CA THR A 31 -28.27 38.69 9.30
C THR A 31 -27.63 37.95 8.15
N PRO A 32 -27.39 38.57 6.99
CA PRO A 32 -26.80 37.89 5.83
C PRO A 32 -25.35 37.53 6.11
N LEU A 33 -25.03 36.23 6.02
CA LEU A 33 -23.68 35.63 6.16
C LEU A 33 -22.76 35.91 4.95
N THR A 34 -23.15 36.77 4.04
CA THR A 34 -22.51 36.99 2.72
C THR A 34 -21.17 37.75 2.77
N ASP A 35 -20.73 38.25 3.91
CA ASP A 35 -19.52 39.09 3.97
C ASP A 35 -18.27 38.37 4.53
N THR A 36 -18.45 37.18 5.14
CA THR A 36 -17.31 36.44 5.74
C THR A 36 -16.59 35.54 4.76
N THR A 37 -17.27 34.93 3.80
CA THR A 37 -16.69 33.98 2.85
C THR A 37 -15.74 34.69 1.87
N SER A 38 -16.09 35.89 1.40
CA SER A 38 -15.24 36.68 0.50
C SER A 38 -13.94 37.14 1.15
N ALA A 39 -13.86 37.22 2.48
CA ALA A 39 -12.65 37.61 3.22
C ALA A 39 -11.66 36.42 3.40
N VAL A 40 -12.10 35.17 3.18
CA VAL A 40 -11.26 33.98 3.28
C VAL A 40 -10.41 33.77 2.03
N PHE A 41 -11.01 33.94 0.86
CA PHE A 41 -10.37 33.67 -0.42
C PHE A 41 -9.56 34.88 -0.93
N ALA A 42 -8.69 34.62 -1.89
CA ALA A 42 -7.93 35.67 -2.56
C ALA A 42 -8.84 36.67 -3.26
N PRO A 43 -8.55 37.96 -3.26
CA PRO A 43 -9.39 38.98 -3.86
C PRO A 43 -9.67 38.69 -5.35
N GLY A 44 -10.96 38.70 -5.74
CA GLY A 44 -11.38 38.46 -7.12
C GLY A 44 -11.31 37.01 -7.60
N LEU A 45 -11.14 36.04 -6.71
CA LEU A 45 -11.06 34.62 -7.05
C LEU A 45 -12.28 34.18 -7.89
N PHE A 46 -13.49 34.40 -7.39
CA PHE A 46 -14.73 33.97 -8.04
C PHE A 46 -14.97 34.62 -9.41
N ALA A 47 -14.48 35.84 -9.60
CA ALA A 47 -14.57 36.53 -10.90
C ALA A 47 -13.71 35.85 -12.00
N LYS A 48 -12.79 34.96 -11.63
CA LYS A 48 -11.92 34.23 -12.56
C LYS A 48 -12.47 32.84 -12.94
N ALA A 49 -13.69 32.47 -12.55
CA ALA A 49 -14.27 31.15 -12.79
C ALA A 49 -14.17 30.74 -14.27
N ALA A 50 -14.57 31.62 -15.21
CA ALA A 50 -14.48 31.35 -16.65
C ALA A 50 -13.02 31.14 -17.13
N GLN A 51 -12.02 31.83 -16.55
CA GLN A 51 -10.60 31.64 -16.85
C GLN A 51 -10.13 30.28 -16.38
N TYR A 52 -10.50 29.86 -15.17
CA TYR A 52 -10.16 28.55 -14.63
C TYR A 52 -10.89 27.41 -15.35
N HIS A 53 -12.14 27.64 -15.78
CA HIS A 53 -12.85 26.70 -16.63
C HIS A 53 -12.09 26.46 -17.95
N ALA A 54 -11.65 27.52 -18.63
CA ALA A 54 -10.85 27.39 -19.85
C ALA A 54 -9.51 26.67 -19.62
N GLN A 55 -8.86 26.91 -18.48
CA GLN A 55 -7.65 26.20 -18.08
C GLN A 55 -7.93 24.72 -17.85
N HIS A 56 -9.01 24.39 -17.14
CA HIS A 56 -9.47 23.03 -16.90
C HIS A 56 -9.75 22.31 -18.22
N ASP A 57 -10.48 22.92 -19.14
CA ASP A 57 -10.79 22.32 -20.44
C ASP A 57 -9.58 22.08 -21.34
N ALA A 58 -8.56 22.93 -21.23
CA ALA A 58 -7.33 22.81 -21.98
C ALA A 58 -6.31 21.84 -21.33
N SER A 59 -6.55 21.38 -20.10
CA SER A 59 -5.60 20.57 -19.33
C SER A 59 -5.54 19.11 -19.83
N GLY A 60 -4.42 18.45 -19.58
CA GLY A 60 -4.15 17.02 -19.80
C GLY A 60 -3.16 16.49 -18.77
N PRO A 61 -3.05 15.16 -18.61
CA PRO A 61 -3.63 14.06 -19.40
C PRO A 61 -5.15 13.87 -19.20
N TYR A 62 -5.69 14.20 -18.05
CA TYR A 62 -7.14 14.32 -17.78
C TYR A 62 -7.43 15.71 -17.20
N LYS A 63 -8.72 16.06 -17.12
CA LYS A 63 -9.14 17.42 -16.77
C LYS A 63 -8.80 17.75 -15.32
N HIS A 64 -7.96 18.77 -15.13
CA HIS A 64 -7.55 19.28 -13.83
C HIS A 64 -7.39 20.80 -13.87
N CYS A 65 -7.37 21.43 -12.70
CA CYS A 65 -7.16 22.86 -12.59
C CYS A 65 -6.16 23.16 -11.46
N ILE A 66 -5.37 24.23 -11.64
CA ILE A 66 -4.41 24.72 -10.66
C ILE A 66 -4.73 26.19 -10.38
N ILE A 67 -4.94 26.53 -9.12
CA ILE A 67 -5.15 27.91 -8.64
C ILE A 67 -3.96 28.26 -7.76
N ASP A 68 -3.13 29.22 -8.18
CA ASP A 68 -1.88 29.56 -7.49
C ASP A 68 -2.07 30.40 -6.21
N GLU A 69 -3.19 31.07 -6.06
CA GLU A 69 -3.55 31.86 -4.88
C GLU A 69 -5.02 31.64 -4.54
N LEU A 70 -5.29 30.64 -3.71
CA LEU A 70 -6.65 30.34 -3.31
C LEU A 70 -7.15 31.21 -2.16
N VAL A 71 -6.35 31.30 -1.10
CA VAL A 71 -6.73 31.85 0.20
C VAL A 71 -6.01 33.18 0.47
N SER A 72 -6.60 34.05 1.25
CA SER A 72 -5.90 35.21 1.80
C SER A 72 -4.61 34.78 2.50
N ASP A 73 -3.46 35.28 2.07
CA ASP A 73 -2.14 34.89 2.61
C ASP A 73 -2.06 35.05 4.14
N THR A 74 -2.63 36.11 4.67
CA THR A 74 -2.69 36.35 6.12
C THR A 74 -3.48 35.27 6.87
N LEU A 75 -4.57 34.77 6.31
CA LEU A 75 -5.35 33.71 6.90
C LEU A 75 -4.59 32.39 6.79
N LEU A 76 -4.03 32.05 5.61
CA LEU A 76 -3.37 30.77 5.39
C LEU A 76 -2.12 30.61 6.27
N ARG A 77 -1.37 31.69 6.53
CA ARG A 77 -0.26 31.68 7.49
C ARG A 77 -0.71 31.40 8.93
N ARG A 78 -1.91 31.86 9.31
CA ARG A 78 -2.50 31.50 10.61
C ARG A 78 -2.91 30.04 10.64
N VAL A 79 -3.58 29.57 9.60
CA VAL A 79 -3.95 28.15 9.44
C VAL A 79 -2.72 27.24 9.60
N ARG A 80 -1.64 27.51 8.85
CA ARG A 80 -0.40 26.73 8.95
C ARG A 80 0.17 26.74 10.38
N ARG A 81 0.17 27.87 11.08
CA ARG A 81 0.64 27.95 12.48
C ARG A 81 -0.26 27.18 13.43
N GLU A 82 -1.58 27.23 13.27
CA GLU A 82 -2.53 26.44 14.07
C GLU A 82 -2.29 24.93 13.86
N ILE A 83 -2.14 24.50 12.62
CA ILE A 83 -1.83 23.10 12.27
C ILE A 83 -0.55 22.63 12.98
N MET A 84 0.55 23.35 12.77
CA MET A 84 1.86 22.95 13.29
C MET A 84 1.97 22.97 14.81
N SER A 85 1.15 23.80 15.49
CA SER A 85 1.23 23.96 16.95
C SER A 85 0.17 23.23 17.74
N GLN A 86 -0.96 22.84 17.12
CA GLN A 86 -2.11 22.32 17.84
C GLN A 86 -2.52 20.90 17.42
N LEU A 87 -2.14 20.45 16.21
CA LEU A 87 -2.54 19.14 15.71
C LEU A 87 -1.47 18.09 15.93
N HIS A 88 -1.91 16.86 16.14
CA HIS A 88 -1.05 15.68 16.17
C HIS A 88 -1.16 14.95 14.83
N PHE A 89 -0.03 14.46 14.34
CA PHE A 89 0.06 13.67 13.13
C PHE A 89 0.38 12.23 13.49
N THR A 90 -0.43 11.31 13.05
CA THR A 90 -0.22 9.88 13.20
C THR A 90 0.50 9.34 11.95
N PRO A 91 1.60 8.60 12.09
CA PRO A 91 2.19 7.90 10.97
C PRO A 91 1.21 6.83 10.48
N LYS A 92 0.96 6.82 9.16
CA LYS A 92 0.14 5.81 8.48
C LYS A 92 0.94 5.21 7.35
N GLU A 93 0.92 3.89 7.28
CA GLU A 93 1.60 3.16 6.23
C GLU A 93 0.76 1.96 5.79
N THR A 94 0.58 1.82 4.47
CA THR A 94 -0.06 0.69 3.82
C THR A 94 0.82 0.20 2.66
N ASP A 95 0.35 -0.74 1.88
CA ASP A 95 1.01 -1.13 0.62
C ASP A 95 1.12 0.04 -0.37
N ILE A 96 0.14 0.97 -0.36
CA ILE A 96 0.02 2.06 -1.34
C ILE A 96 0.63 3.39 -0.87
N TYR A 97 0.72 3.66 0.43
CA TYR A 97 1.25 4.94 0.94
C TYR A 97 2.09 4.82 2.20
N LYS A 98 2.89 5.84 2.45
CA LYS A 98 3.60 6.11 3.69
C LYS A 98 3.57 7.61 3.94
N LEU A 99 2.87 8.07 4.98
CA LEU A 99 2.72 9.48 5.30
C LEU A 99 2.33 9.70 6.77
N HIS A 100 2.25 10.95 7.19
CA HIS A 100 1.68 11.34 8.48
C HIS A 100 0.38 12.08 8.23
N GLN A 101 -0.69 11.73 8.92
CA GLN A 101 -2.03 12.28 8.70
C GLN A 101 -2.67 12.68 10.02
N THR A 102 -3.51 13.73 10.00
CA THR A 102 -4.43 14.04 11.11
C THR A 102 -5.71 13.22 10.96
N GLY A 103 -6.50 13.12 12.04
CA GLY A 103 -7.89 12.69 11.92
C GLY A 103 -8.69 13.65 11.01
N ASP A 104 -9.90 13.24 10.64
CA ASP A 104 -10.80 14.07 9.82
C ASP A 104 -11.10 15.42 10.50
N LEU A 105 -10.94 16.50 9.74
CA LEU A 105 -11.20 17.87 10.21
C LEU A 105 -12.67 18.14 10.51
N LEU A 106 -13.60 17.30 10.08
CA LEU A 106 -15.01 17.33 10.53
C LEU A 106 -15.11 17.20 12.05
N ASN A 107 -14.27 16.37 12.64
CA ASN A 107 -14.24 16.10 14.08
C ASN A 107 -13.85 17.33 14.92
N ILE A 108 -13.27 18.38 14.32
CA ILE A 108 -13.01 19.66 15.00
C ILE A 108 -14.30 20.24 15.60
N SER A 109 -15.45 19.99 15.00
CA SER A 109 -16.74 20.47 15.49
C SER A 109 -17.14 19.84 16.83
N GLY A 110 -16.66 18.62 17.12
CA GLY A 110 -16.87 17.90 18.38
C GLY A 110 -15.91 18.30 19.53
N LEU A 111 -14.87 19.08 19.26
CA LEU A 111 -13.90 19.50 20.26
C LEU A 111 -14.50 20.47 21.30
N SER A 112 -13.81 20.60 22.45
CA SER A 112 -14.18 21.60 23.46
C SER A 112 -14.17 23.02 22.87
N SER A 113 -14.96 23.94 23.43
CA SER A 113 -14.97 25.35 22.98
C SER A 113 -13.55 25.97 23.00
N ARG A 114 -12.75 25.64 24.03
CA ARG A 114 -11.36 26.10 24.15
C ARG A 114 -10.44 25.59 23.04
N ASP A 115 -10.60 24.33 22.64
CA ASP A 115 -9.74 23.75 21.60
C ASP A 115 -10.20 24.21 20.21
N ARG A 116 -11.50 24.40 20.01
CA ARG A 116 -12.05 25.04 18.80
C ARG A 116 -11.54 26.48 18.58
N GLU A 117 -11.33 27.25 19.67
CA GLU A 117 -10.75 28.58 19.57
C GLU A 117 -9.31 28.57 19.09
N LYS A 118 -8.53 27.56 19.48
CA LYS A 118 -7.14 27.40 19.01
C LYS A 118 -7.03 27.04 17.52
N LEU A 119 -8.07 26.52 16.92
CA LEU A 119 -8.18 26.12 15.51
C LEU A 119 -9.16 27.02 14.73
N PHE A 120 -9.30 28.26 15.17
CA PHE A 120 -10.29 29.19 14.60
C PHE A 120 -10.07 29.42 13.10
N SER A 121 -8.82 29.67 12.67
CA SER A 121 -8.50 29.96 11.27
C SER A 121 -8.65 28.71 10.39
N LEU A 122 -8.24 27.55 10.89
CA LEU A 122 -8.40 26.27 10.19
C LEU A 122 -9.88 25.93 9.98
N ARG A 123 -10.70 26.07 11.03
CA ARG A 123 -12.15 25.89 10.92
C ARG A 123 -12.79 26.89 9.95
N THR A 124 -12.39 28.16 10.00
CA THR A 124 -12.88 29.18 9.07
C THR A 124 -12.57 28.82 7.62
N LEU A 125 -11.37 28.30 7.35
CA LEU A 125 -10.99 27.80 6.02
C LEU A 125 -11.83 26.59 5.59
N ARG A 126 -11.96 25.56 6.46
CA ARG A 126 -12.80 24.41 6.19
C ARG A 126 -14.24 24.80 5.84
N ASP A 127 -14.85 25.60 6.68
CA ASP A 127 -16.25 26.02 6.50
C ASP A 127 -16.43 26.84 5.21
N ALA A 128 -15.42 27.65 4.81
CA ALA A 128 -15.44 28.37 3.55
C ALA A 128 -15.26 27.47 2.33
N MET A 129 -14.37 26.46 2.38
CA MET A 129 -14.16 25.51 1.27
C MET A 129 -15.40 24.65 1.01
N TYR A 130 -16.18 24.31 2.05
CA TYR A 130 -17.43 23.56 1.87
C TYR A 130 -18.67 24.45 1.81
N SER A 131 -18.52 25.78 1.73
CA SER A 131 -19.65 26.69 1.53
C SER A 131 -20.35 26.44 0.18
N SER A 132 -21.64 26.80 0.10
CA SER A 132 -22.40 26.71 -1.14
C SER A 132 -21.78 27.53 -2.28
N GLU A 133 -21.18 28.67 -1.94
CA GLU A 133 -20.52 29.55 -2.90
C GLU A 133 -19.28 28.91 -3.51
N PHE A 134 -18.40 28.31 -2.69
CA PHE A 134 -17.19 27.65 -3.19
C PHE A 134 -17.52 26.36 -3.94
N ARG A 135 -18.48 25.57 -3.47
CA ARG A 135 -18.95 24.37 -4.20
C ARG A 135 -19.51 24.74 -5.59
N ALA A 136 -20.29 25.82 -5.68
CA ALA A 136 -20.78 26.32 -6.98
C ALA A 136 -19.62 26.77 -7.89
N PHE A 137 -18.60 27.43 -7.35
CA PHE A 137 -17.39 27.81 -8.07
C PHE A 137 -16.63 26.60 -8.64
N ILE A 138 -16.42 25.56 -7.84
CA ILE A 138 -15.80 24.31 -8.32
C ILE A 138 -16.67 23.63 -9.38
N THR A 139 -17.98 23.59 -9.19
CA THR A 139 -18.92 23.02 -10.17
C THR A 139 -18.88 23.77 -11.49
N GLU A 140 -18.80 25.10 -11.47
CA GLU A 140 -18.67 25.94 -12.68
C GLU A 140 -17.37 25.67 -13.44
N ILE A 141 -16.25 25.52 -12.72
CA ILE A 141 -14.93 25.23 -13.33
C ILE A 141 -14.91 23.83 -13.96
N CYS A 142 -15.35 22.82 -13.20
CA CYS A 142 -15.23 21.41 -13.61
C CYS A 142 -16.38 20.92 -14.48
N ASN A 143 -17.53 21.62 -14.52
CA ASN A 143 -18.76 21.12 -15.10
C ASN A 143 -19.16 19.72 -14.59
N CYS A 144 -18.90 19.44 -13.28
CA CYS A 144 -19.04 18.13 -12.68
C CYS A 144 -20.44 17.80 -12.12
N GLY A 145 -21.39 18.71 -12.27
CA GLY A 145 -22.69 18.63 -11.62
C GLY A 145 -22.67 19.13 -10.16
N PRO A 146 -23.82 19.07 -9.46
CA PRO A 146 -23.94 19.56 -8.09
C PRO A 146 -23.05 18.73 -7.13
N LEU A 147 -22.58 19.39 -6.08
CA LEU A 147 -21.73 18.78 -5.04
C LEU A 147 -22.46 18.82 -3.68
N SER A 148 -22.26 17.79 -2.87
CA SER A 148 -22.89 17.64 -1.55
C SER A 148 -22.57 18.79 -0.60
N GLY A 149 -23.56 19.26 0.13
CA GLY A 149 -23.42 20.18 1.27
C GLY A 149 -23.40 19.46 2.61
N LEU A 150 -23.73 18.18 2.63
CA LEU A 150 -23.82 17.36 3.83
C LEU A 150 -22.55 16.55 4.06
N LYS A 151 -22.05 15.87 3.00
CA LYS A 151 -20.87 15.03 3.10
C LYS A 151 -19.60 15.84 2.80
N GLN A 152 -18.67 15.80 3.72
CA GLN A 152 -17.38 16.49 3.68
C GLN A 152 -16.29 15.46 4.04
N ASP A 153 -15.12 15.59 3.47
CA ASP A 153 -13.97 14.74 3.73
C ASP A 153 -12.71 15.60 3.59
N MET A 154 -12.04 15.90 4.70
CA MET A 154 -10.88 16.80 4.73
C MET A 154 -9.89 16.35 5.80
N SER A 155 -8.66 16.14 5.40
CA SER A 155 -7.55 15.80 6.29
C SER A 155 -6.31 16.63 6.00
N ILE A 156 -5.36 16.63 6.92
CA ILE A 156 -4.06 17.26 6.71
C ILE A 156 -3.02 16.15 6.60
N ASN A 157 -2.31 16.17 5.49
CA ASN A 157 -1.24 15.24 5.19
C ASN A 157 0.11 15.93 5.29
N CYS A 158 1.04 15.30 6.00
CA CYS A 158 2.42 15.72 6.12
C CYS A 158 3.31 14.61 5.55
N TYR A 159 3.92 14.88 4.41
CA TYR A 159 4.90 13.98 3.79
C TYR A 159 6.29 14.42 4.27
N VAL A 160 6.99 13.53 4.95
CA VAL A 160 8.38 13.68 5.36
C VAL A 160 9.28 12.84 4.45
N LYS A 161 10.59 12.91 4.61
CA LYS A 161 11.53 12.09 3.83
C LYS A 161 11.13 10.61 3.83
N GLY A 162 11.02 10.00 2.64
CA GLY A 162 10.55 8.64 2.41
C GLY A 162 9.02 8.51 2.25
N SER A 163 8.24 9.56 2.55
CA SER A 163 6.79 9.54 2.37
C SER A 163 6.39 9.65 0.91
N HIS A 164 5.38 8.87 0.53
CA HIS A 164 4.85 8.78 -0.84
C HIS A 164 3.40 8.31 -0.83
N LEU A 165 2.73 8.42 -1.98
CA LEU A 165 1.44 7.80 -2.26
C LEU A 165 1.46 7.28 -3.70
N LEU A 166 1.31 5.97 -3.87
CA LEU A 166 1.47 5.30 -5.17
C LEU A 166 0.26 5.51 -6.08
N THR A 167 0.39 5.08 -7.33
CA THR A 167 -0.59 5.33 -8.39
C THR A 167 -1.96 4.75 -8.09
N HIS A 168 -3.00 5.59 -8.11
CA HIS A 168 -4.41 5.27 -7.87
C HIS A 168 -5.34 6.26 -8.61
N ASP A 169 -6.65 6.02 -8.61
CA ASP A 169 -7.64 6.86 -9.33
C ASP A 169 -8.67 7.56 -8.43
N ASP A 170 -8.56 7.43 -7.10
CA ASP A 170 -9.45 8.01 -6.08
C ASP A 170 -10.91 7.54 -6.09
N VAL A 171 -11.24 6.48 -6.82
CA VAL A 171 -12.61 5.99 -6.97
C VAL A 171 -13.03 5.20 -5.72
N ILE A 172 -13.54 5.93 -4.73
CA ILE A 172 -14.06 5.37 -3.48
C ILE A 172 -15.38 6.08 -3.13
N GLY A 173 -16.43 5.29 -2.89
CA GLY A 173 -17.71 5.79 -2.40
C GLY A 173 -18.29 6.90 -3.30
N SER A 174 -18.67 8.02 -2.72
CA SER A 174 -19.30 9.16 -3.40
C SER A 174 -18.34 10.30 -3.79
N ARG A 175 -17.02 10.08 -3.75
CA ARG A 175 -16.01 11.08 -4.13
C ARG A 175 -16.23 11.56 -5.56
N ARG A 176 -16.28 12.88 -5.77
CA ARG A 176 -16.56 13.47 -7.07
C ARG A 176 -15.46 14.39 -7.58
N VAL A 177 -14.90 15.23 -6.70
CA VAL A 177 -13.75 16.11 -7.03
C VAL A 177 -12.71 15.96 -5.93
N SER A 178 -11.51 15.54 -6.30
CA SER A 178 -10.35 15.49 -5.42
C SER A 178 -9.62 16.83 -5.42
N TYR A 179 -9.13 17.29 -4.26
CA TYR A 179 -8.37 18.52 -4.16
C TYR A 179 -7.19 18.40 -3.18
N ILE A 180 -6.14 19.17 -3.45
CA ILE A 180 -4.97 19.34 -2.58
C ILE A 180 -4.65 20.81 -2.50
N LEU A 181 -4.71 21.40 -1.29
CA LEU A 181 -4.23 22.73 -0.98
C LEU A 181 -2.85 22.63 -0.31
N TYR A 182 -1.83 23.12 -0.98
CA TYR A 182 -0.45 23.01 -0.51
C TYR A 182 -0.07 24.13 0.47
N LEU A 183 0.61 23.72 1.57
CA LEU A 183 1.06 24.58 2.65
C LEU A 183 2.57 24.40 2.97
N PRO A 184 3.48 24.34 1.99
CA PRO A 184 4.91 24.36 2.30
C PRO A 184 5.27 25.67 3.02
N ASP A 185 6.50 25.82 3.53
CA ASP A 185 6.87 27.02 4.26
C ASP A 185 7.33 28.14 3.31
N PRO A 186 6.57 29.22 3.12
CA PRO A 186 6.97 30.31 2.24
C PRO A 186 8.14 31.16 2.81
N GLU A 187 8.52 30.92 4.08
CA GLU A 187 9.64 31.60 4.75
C GLU A 187 10.87 30.68 4.85
N ASP A 188 10.81 29.48 4.24
CA ASP A 188 11.94 28.56 4.23
C ASP A 188 13.11 29.13 3.43
N ASN A 189 14.22 29.40 4.11
CA ASN A 189 15.43 29.95 3.49
C ASN A 189 16.20 28.98 2.61
N ASP A 190 15.94 27.67 2.74
CA ASP A 190 16.53 26.63 1.89
C ASP A 190 15.83 26.55 0.52
N CYS A 191 14.67 27.19 0.37
CA CYS A 191 13.94 27.27 -0.88
C CYS A 191 14.24 28.58 -1.62
N GLU A 192 15.03 28.52 -2.69
CA GLU A 192 15.33 29.68 -3.55
C GLU A 192 14.32 29.84 -4.70
N VAL A 193 13.38 28.92 -4.86
CA VAL A 193 12.42 28.93 -5.98
C VAL A 193 11.33 29.96 -5.75
N LYS A 194 11.10 30.79 -6.77
CA LYS A 194 10.12 31.87 -6.73
C LYS A 194 9.08 31.74 -7.83
N ASP A 195 7.87 32.21 -7.55
CA ASP A 195 6.81 32.34 -8.54
C ASP A 195 7.08 33.49 -9.54
N ALA A 196 6.18 33.67 -10.50
CA ALA A 196 6.26 34.74 -11.50
C ALA A 196 6.23 36.16 -10.90
N CYS A 197 5.75 36.30 -9.66
CA CYS A 197 5.70 37.55 -8.91
C CYS A 197 6.93 37.76 -8.01
N GLY A 198 7.89 36.83 -8.02
CA GLY A 198 9.11 36.89 -7.20
C GLY A 198 8.92 36.45 -5.74
N ARG A 199 7.79 35.81 -5.39
CA ARG A 199 7.51 35.31 -4.04
C ARG A 199 8.06 33.90 -3.91
N ASN A 200 8.59 33.55 -2.73
CA ASN A 200 9.04 32.20 -2.43
C ASN A 200 7.83 31.25 -2.44
N ILE A 201 7.92 30.18 -3.23
CA ILE A 201 6.88 29.15 -3.29
C ILE A 201 6.94 28.13 -2.14
N GLY A 202 7.99 28.18 -1.32
CA GLY A 202 8.14 27.35 -0.13
C GLY A 202 8.52 25.91 -0.38
N TRP A 203 8.77 25.50 -1.63
CA TRP A 203 9.16 24.13 -1.99
C TRP A 203 10.10 24.11 -3.20
N ASN A 204 11.17 23.33 -3.09
CA ASN A 204 12.04 23.08 -4.23
C ASN A 204 11.57 21.79 -4.94
N PRO A 205 11.28 21.84 -6.25
CA PRO A 205 10.86 20.65 -7.01
C PRO A 205 11.83 19.46 -6.92
N THR A 206 13.12 19.71 -6.66
CA THR A 206 14.12 18.63 -6.48
C THR A 206 13.99 17.87 -5.16
N TRP A 207 13.15 18.35 -4.23
CA TRP A 207 12.87 17.67 -2.96
C TRP A 207 11.83 16.55 -3.11
N GLY A 208 11.29 16.36 -4.33
CA GLY A 208 10.21 15.40 -4.60
C GLY A 208 8.84 15.92 -4.12
N GLY A 209 7.92 15.00 -3.86
CA GLY A 209 6.59 15.33 -3.33
C GLY A 209 5.65 15.97 -4.34
N ALA A 210 5.96 15.92 -5.63
CA ALA A 210 5.10 16.45 -6.68
C ALA A 210 3.86 15.55 -6.86
N LEU A 211 2.72 16.14 -7.23
CA LEU A 211 1.58 15.40 -7.77
C LEU A 211 1.88 15.06 -9.23
N ARG A 212 1.86 13.75 -9.58
CA ARG A 212 2.10 13.28 -10.93
C ARG A 212 0.82 12.70 -11.51
N LEU A 213 0.49 13.07 -12.74
CA LEU A 213 -0.73 12.66 -13.44
C LEU A 213 -0.37 11.77 -14.62
N TYR A 214 -1.16 10.72 -14.83
CA TYR A 214 -0.90 9.68 -15.82
C TYR A 214 -1.92 9.71 -16.95
N GLU A 215 -1.46 9.64 -18.18
CA GLU A 215 -2.30 9.32 -19.33
C GLU A 215 -2.68 7.83 -19.30
N ILE A 216 -3.83 7.48 -19.88
CA ILE A 216 -4.27 6.09 -20.00
C ILE A 216 -4.01 5.55 -21.40
N GLU A 217 -3.55 4.30 -21.49
CA GLU A 217 -3.51 3.54 -22.76
C GLU A 217 -4.90 3.03 -23.12
N ALA A 218 -5.66 2.61 -22.11
CA ALA A 218 -7.06 2.24 -22.19
C ALA A 218 -7.73 2.54 -20.84
N LYS A 219 -9.06 2.56 -20.77
CA LYS A 219 -9.79 2.74 -19.50
C LYS A 219 -9.33 1.68 -18.50
N GLY A 220 -8.90 2.11 -17.31
CA GLY A 220 -8.35 1.24 -16.26
C GLY A 220 -6.87 0.85 -16.44
N ALA A 221 -6.21 1.30 -17.52
CA ALA A 221 -4.81 1.00 -17.78
C ALA A 221 -4.00 2.30 -17.96
N PRO A 222 -3.47 2.89 -16.87
CA PRO A 222 -2.58 4.04 -16.94
C PRO A 222 -1.24 3.65 -17.60
N LYS A 223 -0.63 4.61 -18.30
CA LYS A 223 0.75 4.46 -18.77
C LYS A 223 1.70 4.23 -17.60
N THR A 224 2.84 3.65 -17.89
CA THR A 224 3.84 3.36 -16.85
C THR A 224 4.51 4.64 -16.32
N ASP A 225 4.70 5.64 -17.19
CA ASP A 225 5.27 6.94 -16.85
C ASP A 225 4.19 8.03 -16.79
N TRP A 226 4.43 9.03 -15.94
CA TRP A 226 3.56 10.19 -15.81
C TRP A 226 3.77 11.20 -16.94
N ASP A 227 2.71 11.86 -17.33
CA ASP A 227 2.72 12.88 -18.39
C ASP A 227 2.81 14.30 -17.83
N LYS A 228 2.31 14.52 -16.62
CA LYS A 228 2.28 15.82 -15.97
C LYS A 228 2.83 15.76 -14.55
N VAL A 229 3.65 16.76 -14.19
CA VAL A 229 4.18 16.95 -12.84
C VAL A 229 3.71 18.30 -12.32
N ILE A 230 3.15 18.32 -11.12
CA ILE A 230 2.67 19.52 -10.41
C ILE A 230 3.42 19.60 -9.07
N PRO A 231 4.52 20.36 -9.00
CA PRO A 231 5.24 20.55 -7.74
C PRO A 231 4.39 21.33 -6.72
N PRO A 232 4.52 21.06 -5.42
CA PRO A 232 3.87 21.84 -4.38
C PRO A 232 4.31 23.33 -4.43
N ALA A 233 3.36 24.23 -4.19
CA ALA A 233 3.66 25.65 -4.00
C ALA A 233 2.77 26.24 -2.92
N TRP A 234 3.28 27.24 -2.20
CA TRP A 234 2.51 27.94 -1.17
C TRP A 234 1.20 28.51 -1.70
N ASN A 235 0.09 28.20 -1.02
CA ASN A 235 -1.26 28.68 -1.36
C ASN A 235 -1.79 28.21 -2.72
N GLN A 236 -1.25 27.12 -3.27
CA GLN A 236 -1.68 26.52 -4.52
C GLN A 236 -2.74 25.44 -4.23
N LEU A 237 -3.88 25.51 -4.94
CA LEU A 237 -4.90 24.45 -4.98
C LEU A 237 -4.79 23.71 -6.31
N ALA A 238 -4.57 22.39 -6.26
CA ALA A 238 -4.75 21.49 -7.39
C ALA A 238 -6.02 20.67 -7.19
N PHE A 239 -6.85 20.50 -8.23
CA PHE A 239 -8.05 19.67 -8.16
C PHE A 239 -8.45 19.09 -9.52
N PHE A 240 -9.17 17.98 -9.47
CA PHE A 240 -9.65 17.28 -10.66
C PHE A 240 -10.92 16.49 -10.35
N VAL A 241 -11.70 16.21 -11.40
CA VAL A 241 -12.88 15.32 -11.29
C VAL A 241 -12.42 13.89 -11.20
N VAL A 242 -12.90 13.15 -10.18
CA VAL A 242 -12.68 11.71 -10.04
C VAL A 242 -13.41 10.99 -11.17
N GLN A 243 -12.64 10.30 -12.00
CA GLN A 243 -13.11 9.55 -13.16
C GLN A 243 -12.63 8.11 -13.10
N PRO A 244 -13.55 7.15 -12.96
CA PRO A 244 -13.19 5.73 -12.84
C PRO A 244 -12.31 5.25 -13.98
N GLY A 245 -11.15 4.69 -13.64
CA GLY A 245 -10.18 4.14 -14.58
C GLY A 245 -9.50 5.18 -15.50
N VAL A 246 -9.56 6.48 -15.15
CA VAL A 246 -8.97 7.58 -15.93
C VAL A 246 -8.10 8.50 -15.09
N SER A 247 -8.55 8.92 -13.90
CA SER A 247 -7.90 9.96 -13.10
C SER A 247 -6.71 9.46 -12.28
N PHE A 248 -5.85 8.64 -12.89
CA PHE A 248 -4.68 8.07 -12.23
C PHE A 248 -3.64 9.12 -11.88
N HIS A 249 -3.20 9.09 -10.64
CA HIS A 249 -2.20 10.00 -10.09
C HIS A 249 -1.42 9.35 -8.95
N ASP A 250 -0.32 9.95 -8.59
CA ASP A 250 0.47 9.61 -7.42
C ASP A 250 1.06 10.86 -6.75
N VAL A 251 1.62 10.69 -5.57
CA VAL A 251 2.49 11.70 -4.92
C VAL A 251 3.89 11.13 -4.87
N GLU A 252 4.79 11.78 -5.61
CA GLU A 252 6.21 11.46 -5.64
C GLU A 252 6.80 11.41 -4.22
N GLU A 253 7.76 10.51 -4.01
CA GLU A 253 8.47 10.42 -2.73
C GLU A 253 9.15 11.75 -2.38
N VAL A 254 9.02 12.18 -1.12
CA VAL A 254 9.80 13.28 -0.56
C VAL A 254 11.19 12.77 -0.21
N VAL A 255 12.21 13.29 -0.88
CA VAL A 255 13.60 12.82 -0.73
C VAL A 255 14.46 13.70 0.17
N PHE A 256 13.98 14.89 0.52
CA PHE A 256 14.68 15.86 1.35
C PHE A 256 14.06 15.94 2.75
N ASP A 257 14.86 16.27 3.76
CA ASP A 257 14.40 16.34 5.16
C ASP A 257 13.62 17.65 5.44
N LYS A 258 12.49 17.80 4.75
CA LYS A 258 11.52 18.90 4.92
C LYS A 258 10.10 18.37 4.88
N PRO A 259 9.20 18.84 5.77
CA PRO A 259 7.81 18.43 5.75
C PRO A 259 7.03 19.10 4.60
N ARG A 260 6.48 18.29 3.70
CA ARG A 260 5.52 18.71 2.70
C ARG A 260 4.12 18.68 3.30
N LEU A 261 3.64 19.80 3.75
CA LEU A 261 2.32 19.95 4.36
C LEU A 261 1.26 20.26 3.30
N ALA A 262 0.11 19.61 3.36
CA ALA A 262 -1.04 19.89 2.52
C ALA A 262 -2.35 19.59 3.25
N ILE A 263 -3.41 20.31 2.91
CA ILE A 263 -4.80 19.97 3.22
C ILE A 263 -5.36 19.28 1.99
N SER A 264 -5.85 18.06 2.11
CA SER A 264 -6.49 17.32 1.04
C SER A 264 -7.88 16.84 1.45
N GLY A 265 -8.70 16.60 0.44
CA GLY A 265 -10.05 16.11 0.66
C GLY A 265 -10.83 15.96 -0.63
N TRP A 266 -12.09 15.66 -0.47
CA TRP A 266 -12.99 15.41 -1.59
C TRP A 266 -14.28 16.18 -1.44
N PHE A 267 -14.78 16.68 -2.57
CA PHE A 267 -16.19 17.03 -2.71
C PHE A 267 -16.94 15.81 -3.21
N HIS A 268 -18.11 15.57 -2.62
CA HIS A 268 -18.89 14.37 -2.84
C HIS A 268 -20.09 14.62 -3.75
N LEU A 269 -20.62 13.55 -4.34
CA LEU A 269 -21.93 13.54 -4.96
C LEU A 269 -23.01 13.94 -3.95
N PRO A 270 -24.13 14.58 -4.39
CA PRO A 270 -25.26 14.87 -3.51
C PRO A 270 -25.76 13.62 -2.81
N GLN A 271 -25.99 13.71 -1.51
CA GLN A 271 -26.50 12.63 -0.68
C GLN A 271 -28.04 12.55 -0.75
N LYS A 272 -28.61 11.43 -0.32
CA LYS A 272 -30.07 11.24 -0.34
C LYS A 272 -30.78 12.37 0.42
N GLY A 273 -31.67 13.08 -0.28
CA GLY A 273 -32.39 14.25 0.22
C GLY A 273 -31.78 15.60 -0.16
N GLU A 274 -30.63 15.64 -0.79
CA GLU A 274 -30.06 16.85 -1.38
C GLU A 274 -30.54 17.08 -2.82
N ASP A 275 -30.57 18.34 -3.23
CA ASP A 275 -30.85 18.71 -4.63
C ASP A 275 -29.76 18.13 -5.56
N GLY A 276 -30.18 17.44 -6.60
CA GLY A 276 -29.27 16.79 -7.56
C GLY A 276 -28.86 15.37 -7.19
N TYR A 277 -29.40 14.80 -6.11
CA TYR A 277 -29.21 13.37 -5.82
C TYR A 277 -29.78 12.50 -6.94
N VAL A 278 -28.99 11.52 -7.39
CA VAL A 278 -29.39 10.53 -8.40
C VAL A 278 -29.16 9.14 -7.81
N GLU A 279 -30.27 8.40 -7.62
CA GLU A 279 -30.21 7.04 -7.10
C GLU A 279 -29.43 6.10 -8.02
N GLY A 280 -28.53 5.29 -7.48
CA GLY A 280 -27.70 4.34 -8.24
C GLY A 280 -26.49 4.94 -8.96
N LEU A 281 -26.28 6.27 -8.93
CA LEU A 281 -25.15 6.91 -9.60
C LEU A 281 -23.82 6.55 -8.94
N GLN A 282 -23.75 6.52 -7.62
CA GLN A 282 -22.54 6.15 -6.87
C GLN A 282 -22.15 4.70 -7.17
N GLU A 283 -23.11 3.78 -7.12
CA GLU A 283 -22.93 2.36 -7.40
C GLU A 283 -22.46 2.13 -8.82
N SER A 284 -23.02 2.88 -9.80
CA SER A 284 -22.60 2.82 -11.18
C SER A 284 -21.14 3.26 -11.37
N LEU A 285 -20.74 4.37 -10.74
CA LEU A 285 -19.36 4.85 -10.81
C LEU A 285 -18.38 3.89 -10.13
N ASN A 286 -18.75 3.31 -8.99
CA ASN A 286 -17.92 2.32 -8.31
C ASN A 286 -17.79 1.01 -9.12
N ALA A 287 -18.85 0.59 -9.82
CA ALA A 287 -18.80 -0.58 -10.72
C ALA A 287 -17.88 -0.36 -11.93
N GLU A 288 -17.68 0.89 -12.36
CA GLU A 288 -16.75 1.27 -13.43
C GLU A 288 -15.31 1.50 -12.95
N SER A 289 -15.01 1.19 -11.68
CA SER A 289 -13.69 1.40 -11.07
C SER A 289 -12.57 0.68 -11.83
N SER A 290 -11.32 1.07 -11.58
CA SER A 290 -10.12 0.47 -12.16
C SER A 290 -10.05 -1.06 -11.95
N ARG A 291 -10.64 -1.55 -10.86
CA ARG A 291 -10.73 -3.00 -10.56
C ARG A 291 -11.59 -3.75 -11.58
N ALA A 292 -12.76 -3.21 -11.94
CA ALA A 292 -13.64 -3.81 -12.97
C ALA A 292 -13.00 -3.72 -14.35
N ALA A 293 -12.43 -2.56 -14.71
CA ALA A 293 -11.76 -2.35 -15.99
C ALA A 293 -10.52 -3.26 -16.18
N LEU A 294 -9.80 -3.56 -15.10
CA LEU A 294 -8.68 -4.51 -15.16
C LEU A 294 -9.15 -5.94 -15.43
N ALA A 295 -10.25 -6.37 -14.80
CA ALA A 295 -10.85 -7.68 -15.09
C ALA A 295 -11.25 -7.81 -16.57
N ASP A 296 -11.84 -6.76 -17.13
CA ASP A 296 -12.20 -6.70 -18.56
C ASP A 296 -10.96 -6.73 -19.47
N ALA A 297 -9.88 -6.03 -19.10
CA ALA A 297 -8.62 -6.02 -19.85
C ALA A 297 -7.93 -7.41 -19.83
N VAL A 298 -7.94 -8.09 -18.70
CA VAL A 298 -7.45 -9.48 -18.58
C VAL A 298 -8.29 -10.41 -19.44
N ALA A 299 -9.62 -10.27 -19.41
CA ALA A 299 -10.53 -11.06 -20.22
C ALA A 299 -10.37 -10.80 -21.73
N ALA A 300 -10.08 -9.55 -22.14
CA ALA A 300 -9.83 -9.18 -23.53
C ALA A 300 -8.48 -9.73 -24.04
N ALA A 301 -7.42 -9.62 -23.22
CA ALA A 301 -6.13 -10.20 -23.55
C ALA A 301 -6.20 -11.73 -23.69
N ALA A 302 -7.00 -12.35 -22.87
CA ALA A 302 -7.32 -13.77 -22.92
C ALA A 302 -7.99 -14.21 -24.24
N GLN A 303 -8.72 -13.32 -24.87
CA GLN A 303 -9.33 -13.55 -26.19
C GLN A 303 -8.43 -13.15 -27.37
N GLY A 304 -7.15 -12.87 -27.12
CA GLY A 304 -6.21 -12.42 -28.16
C GLY A 304 -6.46 -10.99 -28.66
N LEU A 305 -7.24 -10.21 -27.94
CA LEU A 305 -7.60 -8.83 -28.28
C LEU A 305 -6.66 -7.78 -27.67
N GLY A 306 -5.52 -8.24 -27.08
CA GLY A 306 -4.51 -7.38 -26.48
C GLY A 306 -3.38 -8.18 -25.84
N GLU A 307 -2.30 -7.52 -25.42
CA GLU A 307 -1.25 -8.14 -24.61
C GLU A 307 -1.70 -8.24 -23.15
N LEU A 308 -1.34 -9.34 -22.48
CA LEU A 308 -1.54 -9.47 -21.03
C LEU A 308 -0.76 -8.34 -20.32
N PRO A 309 -1.40 -7.59 -19.41
CA PRO A 309 -0.75 -6.47 -18.73
C PRO A 309 0.38 -6.91 -17.79
N SER A 310 0.43 -8.19 -17.41
CA SER A 310 1.46 -8.78 -16.53
C SER A 310 1.58 -10.28 -16.74
N PRO A 311 2.72 -10.89 -16.30
CA PRO A 311 2.90 -12.34 -16.34
C PRO A 311 1.81 -13.06 -15.54
N VAL A 312 1.26 -14.13 -16.11
CA VAL A 312 0.21 -14.96 -15.49
C VAL A 312 0.72 -16.36 -15.13
N LEU A 313 -0.02 -17.06 -14.27
CA LEU A 313 0.20 -18.49 -14.03
C LEU A 313 -0.09 -19.27 -15.31
N LYS A 314 0.88 -20.06 -15.76
CA LYS A 314 0.80 -20.88 -16.96
C LYS A 314 0.64 -22.36 -16.57
N ILE A 315 -0.16 -23.10 -17.32
CA ILE A 315 -0.30 -24.54 -17.18
C ILE A 315 1.06 -25.20 -17.37
N ILE A 316 1.41 -26.14 -16.51
CA ILE A 316 2.61 -26.96 -16.65
C ILE A 316 2.29 -28.10 -17.63
N PRO A 317 2.89 -28.13 -18.83
CA PRO A 317 2.64 -29.22 -19.78
C PRO A 317 3.17 -30.54 -19.23
N ASN A 318 2.41 -31.62 -19.39
CA ASN A 318 2.78 -33.00 -18.98
C ASN A 318 3.14 -33.12 -17.49
N ASN A 319 2.15 -32.96 -16.65
CA ASN A 319 2.26 -32.87 -15.19
C ASN A 319 2.62 -34.21 -14.49
N THR A 320 2.69 -35.33 -15.21
CA THR A 320 3.06 -36.61 -14.60
C THR A 320 4.59 -36.77 -14.61
N LEU A 321 5.20 -36.65 -13.44
CA LEU A 321 6.53 -37.18 -13.17
C LEU A 321 6.45 -38.69 -13.27
N GLU A 322 6.73 -39.26 -14.46
CA GLU A 322 6.62 -40.69 -14.70
C GLU A 322 7.32 -41.51 -13.61
N GLY A 323 6.58 -42.39 -12.94
CA GLY A 323 7.10 -43.41 -12.04
C GLY A 323 7.40 -43.02 -10.61
N THR A 324 6.87 -41.91 -10.12
CA THR A 324 7.04 -41.47 -8.72
C THR A 324 5.70 -41.40 -7.98
N ASP A 325 5.73 -41.71 -6.69
CA ASP A 325 4.65 -41.37 -5.77
C ASP A 325 4.47 -39.81 -5.84
N PRO A 326 3.27 -39.31 -6.18
CA PRO A 326 3.04 -37.87 -6.30
C PRO A 326 3.27 -37.09 -5.00
N ILE A 327 3.36 -37.78 -3.85
CA ILE A 327 3.59 -37.18 -2.54
C ILE A 327 5.07 -37.27 -2.13
N HIS A 328 5.85 -38.19 -2.69
CA HIS A 328 7.26 -38.40 -2.33
C HIS A 328 8.13 -38.62 -3.59
N PRO A 329 8.32 -37.59 -4.45
CA PRO A 329 9.19 -37.73 -5.59
C PRO A 329 10.64 -37.95 -5.12
N VAL A 330 11.26 -39.03 -5.56
CA VAL A 330 12.67 -39.29 -5.27
C VAL A 330 13.53 -38.58 -6.31
N LEU A 331 14.41 -37.69 -5.88
CA LEU A 331 15.45 -37.09 -6.75
C LEU A 331 16.38 -38.20 -7.24
N LYS A 332 16.47 -38.36 -8.56
CA LYS A 332 17.43 -39.26 -9.19
C LYS A 332 18.81 -38.63 -9.22
N GLN A 333 19.86 -39.42 -9.35
CA GLN A 333 21.23 -38.92 -9.44
C GLN A 333 21.40 -37.83 -10.52
N GLN A 334 20.74 -38.00 -11.68
CA GLN A 334 20.75 -37.01 -12.77
C GLN A 334 20.08 -35.68 -12.40
N ASP A 335 19.01 -35.72 -11.57
CA ASP A 335 18.32 -34.50 -11.08
C ASP A 335 19.27 -33.75 -10.14
N ILE A 336 19.96 -34.49 -9.25
CA ILE A 336 20.94 -33.93 -8.30
C ILE A 336 22.12 -33.29 -9.07
N GLU A 337 22.70 -33.98 -10.07
CA GLU A 337 23.77 -33.45 -10.86
C GLU A 337 23.41 -32.18 -11.66
N TYR A 338 22.16 -32.13 -12.18
CA TYR A 338 21.65 -30.95 -12.86
C TYR A 338 21.50 -29.75 -11.88
N LEU A 339 20.91 -29.97 -10.71
CA LEU A 339 20.67 -28.94 -9.71
C LEU A 339 21.97 -28.48 -9.04
N ALA A 340 22.94 -29.36 -8.81
CA ALA A 340 24.21 -29.05 -8.18
C ALA A 340 25.08 -28.10 -8.99
N ALA A 341 24.82 -27.94 -10.30
CA ALA A 341 25.45 -26.91 -11.10
C ALA A 341 25.12 -25.48 -10.67
N THR A 342 24.02 -25.31 -9.91
CA THR A 342 23.49 -24.01 -9.50
C THR A 342 23.24 -23.95 -7.99
N ILE A 343 22.62 -24.98 -7.43
CA ILE A 343 22.16 -25.05 -6.01
C ILE A 343 23.30 -25.59 -5.14
N ASN A 344 23.39 -25.11 -3.92
CA ASN A 344 24.31 -25.58 -2.91
C ASN A 344 24.03 -27.04 -2.54
N ALA A 345 25.06 -27.87 -2.54
CA ALA A 345 24.96 -29.31 -2.28
C ALA A 345 24.31 -29.66 -0.93
N LYS A 346 24.40 -28.77 0.08
CA LYS A 346 23.74 -28.97 1.38
C LYS A 346 22.23 -29.12 1.28
N TYR A 347 21.59 -28.46 0.30
CA TYR A 347 20.14 -28.54 0.06
C TYR A 347 19.72 -29.67 -0.87
N LEU A 348 20.70 -30.41 -1.42
CA LEU A 348 20.46 -31.62 -2.21
C LEU A 348 20.72 -32.90 -1.39
N ASP A 349 21.19 -32.77 -0.15
CA ASP A 349 21.37 -33.87 0.80
C ASP A 349 20.02 -34.36 1.34
N VAL A 350 19.81 -35.67 1.34
CA VAL A 350 18.54 -36.30 1.74
C VAL A 350 18.13 -35.94 3.18
N ASN A 351 19.11 -35.92 4.12
CA ASN A 351 18.81 -35.61 5.52
C ASN A 351 18.40 -34.14 5.70
N THR A 352 19.02 -33.25 4.93
CA THR A 352 18.63 -31.82 4.92
C THR A 352 17.23 -31.66 4.36
N ILE A 353 16.92 -32.31 3.22
CA ILE A 353 15.58 -32.26 2.61
C ILE A 353 14.49 -32.76 3.59
N VAL A 354 14.75 -33.89 4.27
CA VAL A 354 13.76 -34.45 5.23
C VAL A 354 13.53 -33.49 6.40
N ARG A 355 14.61 -32.93 6.98
CA ARG A 355 14.49 -31.97 8.09
C ARG A 355 13.74 -30.72 7.68
N SER A 356 14.14 -30.11 6.55
CA SER A 356 13.48 -28.91 6.06
C SER A 356 12.01 -29.14 5.71
N ARG A 357 11.65 -30.35 5.25
CA ARG A 357 10.25 -30.71 5.04
C ARG A 357 9.48 -30.76 6.37
N ASP A 358 10.07 -31.36 7.40
CA ASP A 358 9.41 -31.43 8.70
C ASP A 358 9.21 -30.00 9.26
N ASP A 359 10.22 -29.13 9.16
CA ASP A 359 10.13 -27.71 9.53
C ASP A 359 9.05 -26.97 8.71
N PHE A 360 8.95 -27.23 7.39
CA PHE A 360 7.96 -26.57 6.54
C PHE A 360 6.51 -27.02 6.82
N VAL A 361 6.31 -28.28 7.17
CA VAL A 361 4.98 -28.81 7.55
C VAL A 361 4.48 -28.13 8.83
N ASP A 362 5.38 -27.81 9.76
CA ASP A 362 5.03 -27.20 11.03
C ASP A 362 4.81 -25.66 10.90
N GLU A 363 5.62 -24.98 10.07
CA GLU A 363 5.63 -23.49 10.01
C GLU A 363 5.07 -22.90 8.72
N SER A 364 4.86 -23.71 7.66
CA SER A 364 4.50 -23.25 6.31
C SER A 364 5.47 -22.23 5.70
N LEU A 365 6.69 -22.13 6.27
CA LEU A 365 7.75 -21.19 5.91
C LEU A 365 9.13 -21.87 6.03
N LEU A 366 10.01 -21.62 5.03
CA LEU A 366 11.44 -21.93 5.12
C LEU A 366 12.28 -20.76 4.66
N GLU A 367 13.36 -20.45 5.36
CA GLU A 367 14.47 -19.59 4.89
C GLU A 367 15.73 -20.43 4.72
N LEU A 368 16.31 -20.42 3.52
CA LEU A 368 17.49 -21.21 3.13
C LEU A 368 18.63 -20.26 2.75
N ASP A 369 19.56 -20.03 3.68
CA ASP A 369 20.75 -19.20 3.46
C ASP A 369 21.75 -19.88 2.55
N ASP A 370 22.52 -19.09 1.77
CA ASP A 370 23.52 -19.59 0.82
C ASP A 370 22.95 -20.66 -0.12
N PHE A 371 21.78 -20.34 -0.69
CA PHE A 371 21.02 -21.31 -1.50
C PHE A 371 21.75 -21.72 -2.78
N LEU A 372 22.38 -20.77 -3.48
CA LEU A 372 23.21 -21.04 -4.65
C LEU A 372 24.59 -21.51 -4.21
N ASN A 373 25.22 -22.38 -5.00
CA ASN A 373 26.61 -22.74 -4.78
C ASN A 373 27.56 -21.54 -5.05
N ASP A 374 28.74 -21.57 -4.43
CA ASP A 374 29.69 -20.45 -4.46
C ASP A 374 30.11 -20.01 -5.87
N ASP A 375 30.36 -20.98 -6.78
CA ASP A 375 30.79 -20.70 -8.15
C ASP A 375 29.69 -20.01 -8.96
N PHE A 376 28.46 -20.45 -8.83
CA PHE A 376 27.34 -19.85 -9.53
C PHE A 376 26.94 -18.50 -8.91
N ALA A 377 26.93 -18.42 -7.59
CA ALA A 377 26.65 -17.18 -6.86
C ALA A 377 27.65 -16.07 -7.24
N ALA A 378 28.95 -16.40 -7.37
CA ALA A 378 29.96 -15.43 -7.80
C ALA A 378 29.70 -14.92 -9.23
N LYS A 379 29.37 -15.80 -10.18
CA LYS A 379 29.03 -15.41 -11.57
C LYS A 379 27.79 -14.56 -11.65
N LEU A 380 26.76 -14.93 -10.87
CA LEU A 380 25.50 -14.18 -10.79
C LEU A 380 25.74 -12.81 -10.18
N ARG A 381 26.58 -12.73 -9.14
CA ARG A 381 26.96 -11.47 -8.49
C ARG A 381 27.62 -10.50 -9.45
N GLU A 382 28.60 -10.99 -10.24
CA GLU A 382 29.26 -10.17 -11.27
C GLU A 382 28.26 -9.65 -12.31
N TYR A 383 27.31 -10.50 -12.75
CA TYR A 383 26.25 -10.11 -13.70
C TYR A 383 25.35 -9.02 -13.08
N VAL A 384 24.88 -9.20 -11.84
CA VAL A 384 24.00 -8.23 -11.17
C VAL A 384 24.74 -6.91 -10.94
N ASP A 385 25.99 -6.92 -10.47
CA ASP A 385 26.80 -5.71 -10.24
C ASP A 385 27.07 -4.90 -11.53
N VAL A 386 27.15 -5.57 -12.68
CA VAL A 386 27.28 -4.91 -14.00
C VAL A 386 25.93 -4.32 -14.42
N SER A 387 24.85 -5.10 -14.29
CA SER A 387 23.50 -4.69 -14.69
C SER A 387 22.98 -3.56 -13.82
N GLU A 388 23.30 -3.54 -12.51
CA GLU A 388 22.95 -2.50 -11.55
C GLU A 388 23.39 -1.11 -12.04
N LYS A 389 24.59 -0.99 -12.57
CA LYS A 389 25.14 0.28 -13.10
C LYS A 389 24.32 0.82 -14.29
N SER A 390 23.63 -0.06 -14.99
CA SER A 390 22.80 0.27 -16.15
C SER A 390 21.33 0.54 -15.77
N CYS A 391 20.89 0.08 -14.58
CA CYS A 391 19.50 0.15 -14.13
C CYS A 391 19.11 1.43 -13.39
N VAL A 392 20.06 2.27 -12.94
CA VAL A 392 19.80 3.44 -12.09
C VAL A 392 19.77 4.74 -12.89
N PRO A 393 18.87 5.65 -12.65
CA PRO A 393 17.40 5.70 -12.56
C PRO A 393 16.80 6.05 -13.94
N ILE A 394 16.26 5.08 -14.64
CA ILE A 394 15.74 5.32 -15.98
C ILE A 394 14.21 5.27 -15.94
N ARG A 395 13.55 6.35 -16.38
CA ARG A 395 12.15 6.30 -16.80
C ARG A 395 12.00 5.20 -17.84
N VAL A 396 10.87 4.52 -17.86
CA VAL A 396 10.63 3.44 -18.84
C VAL A 396 10.75 3.92 -20.28
N SER A 397 10.42 5.19 -20.54
CA SER A 397 10.64 5.85 -21.83
C SER A 397 12.10 5.90 -22.25
N ASP A 398 13.03 5.85 -21.28
CA ASP A 398 14.48 5.89 -21.53
C ASP A 398 15.10 4.48 -21.65
N GLY A 399 14.29 3.42 -21.75
CA GLY A 399 14.62 2.00 -21.73
C GLY A 399 15.70 1.50 -22.69
N ALA A 400 16.57 2.39 -23.11
CA ALA A 400 17.60 2.16 -24.10
C ALA A 400 18.78 1.27 -23.66
N ASN A 401 18.89 0.89 -22.38
CA ASN A 401 20.10 0.23 -21.86
C ASN A 401 19.88 -1.12 -21.16
N LEU A 402 18.64 -1.60 -21.06
CA LEU A 402 18.38 -2.96 -20.59
C LEU A 402 18.50 -3.95 -21.76
N GLU A 403 18.95 -5.16 -21.45
CA GLU A 403 18.90 -6.26 -22.41
C GLU A 403 17.47 -6.38 -22.95
N PRO A 404 17.26 -6.62 -24.26
CA PRO A 404 15.94 -6.59 -24.92
C PRO A 404 14.89 -7.52 -24.32
N GLU A 405 15.31 -8.45 -23.46
CA GLU A 405 14.48 -9.48 -22.84
C GLU A 405 13.79 -9.04 -21.57
N TRP A 406 14.26 -7.97 -20.91
CA TRP A 406 13.62 -7.40 -19.74
C TRP A 406 12.41 -6.58 -20.15
N ARG A 407 11.27 -6.84 -19.50
CA ARG A 407 10.00 -6.18 -19.73
C ARG A 407 9.53 -5.44 -18.49
N VAL A 408 8.68 -4.43 -18.67
CA VAL A 408 8.05 -3.70 -17.57
C VAL A 408 6.70 -4.32 -17.24
N SER A 409 6.51 -4.68 -15.97
CA SER A 409 5.23 -5.16 -15.46
C SER A 409 4.22 -4.01 -15.38
N ARG A 410 2.96 -4.24 -15.76
CA ARG A 410 1.85 -3.28 -15.83
C ARG A 410 0.59 -3.87 -15.24
N PRO A 411 -0.40 -3.07 -14.85
CA PRO A 411 -0.42 -1.61 -14.81
C PRO A 411 0.16 -1.05 -13.49
N PRO A 412 0.68 0.19 -13.46
CA PRO A 412 1.36 0.75 -12.29
C PRO A 412 0.47 0.88 -11.04
N HIS A 413 -0.85 0.99 -11.18
CA HIS A 413 -1.77 0.98 -10.03
C HIS A 413 -1.98 -0.41 -9.39
N LYS A 414 -1.22 -1.41 -9.81
CA LYS A 414 -1.18 -2.76 -9.21
C LYS A 414 0.25 -3.19 -8.92
N HIS A 415 1.13 -2.99 -9.88
CA HIS A 415 2.54 -3.35 -9.77
C HIS A 415 3.36 -2.64 -10.83
N ARG A 416 4.60 -2.37 -10.48
CA ARG A 416 5.62 -1.82 -11.37
C ARG A 416 6.95 -2.45 -11.00
N TYR A 417 7.58 -3.15 -11.90
CA TYR A 417 8.92 -3.74 -11.78
C TYR A 417 9.39 -4.22 -13.16
N LEU A 418 10.68 -4.42 -13.34
CA LEU A 418 11.21 -5.11 -14.49
C LEU A 418 11.17 -6.61 -14.26
N TYR A 419 10.86 -7.38 -15.29
CA TYR A 419 10.83 -8.83 -15.19
C TYR A 419 11.42 -9.54 -16.42
N LEU A 420 11.94 -10.75 -16.19
CA LEU A 420 12.43 -11.70 -17.18
C LEU A 420 11.71 -13.04 -16.96
N GLU A 421 11.11 -13.59 -18.02
CA GLU A 421 10.52 -14.93 -18.03
C GLU A 421 11.49 -15.98 -18.57
N PRO A 422 11.34 -17.29 -18.21
CA PRO A 422 12.10 -18.37 -18.81
C PRO A 422 11.82 -18.47 -20.33
N SER A 423 12.88 -18.50 -21.13
CA SER A 423 12.75 -18.73 -22.58
C SER A 423 12.60 -20.22 -22.87
N GLN A 424 11.70 -20.57 -23.80
CA GLN A 424 11.58 -21.92 -24.34
C GLN A 424 12.29 -22.10 -25.67
N GLU A 425 12.74 -21.01 -26.31
CA GLU A 425 13.23 -21.02 -27.68
C GLU A 425 14.76 -20.87 -27.77
N THR A 426 15.38 -20.33 -26.73
CA THR A 426 16.81 -20.01 -26.73
C THR A 426 17.54 -20.62 -25.54
N GLU A 427 18.78 -21.09 -25.78
CA GLU A 427 19.67 -21.48 -24.67
C GLU A 427 20.03 -20.27 -23.81
N PRO A 428 20.09 -20.44 -22.47
CA PRO A 428 20.41 -19.35 -21.55
C PRO A 428 21.80 -18.75 -21.85
N ALA A 429 21.84 -17.46 -22.19
CA ALA A 429 23.08 -16.75 -22.51
C ALA A 429 23.68 -16.05 -21.28
N THR A 430 22.87 -15.75 -20.25
CA THR A 430 23.33 -15.04 -19.05
C THR A 430 23.12 -15.90 -17.79
N PRO A 431 23.87 -15.64 -16.69
CA PRO A 431 23.64 -16.33 -15.42
C PRO A 431 22.20 -16.16 -14.89
N MET A 432 21.56 -15.02 -15.14
CA MET A 432 20.17 -14.77 -14.74
C MET A 432 19.19 -15.66 -15.51
N GLN A 433 19.34 -15.75 -16.83
CA GLN A 433 18.53 -16.65 -17.66
C GLN A 433 18.73 -18.12 -17.26
N GLN A 434 19.97 -18.51 -16.95
CA GLN A 434 20.27 -19.85 -16.44
C GLN A 434 19.55 -20.12 -15.12
N LEU A 435 19.57 -19.19 -14.17
CA LEU A 435 18.88 -19.33 -12.89
C LEU A 435 17.37 -19.48 -13.08
N VAL A 436 16.75 -18.62 -13.88
CA VAL A 436 15.31 -18.66 -14.20
C VAL A 436 14.94 -20.00 -14.87
N ALA A 437 15.77 -20.50 -15.78
CA ALA A 437 15.58 -21.80 -16.42
C ALA A 437 15.68 -22.97 -15.43
N VAL A 438 16.60 -22.90 -14.46
CA VAL A 438 16.73 -23.93 -13.40
C VAL A 438 15.48 -23.93 -12.52
N VAL A 439 15.00 -22.76 -12.06
CA VAL A 439 13.78 -22.66 -11.22
C VAL A 439 12.52 -23.13 -11.96
N ALA A 440 12.47 -22.92 -13.28
CA ALA A 440 11.37 -23.42 -14.13
C ALA A 440 11.46 -24.91 -14.46
N SER A 441 12.59 -25.57 -14.16
CA SER A 441 12.85 -26.94 -14.58
C SER A 441 12.00 -27.99 -13.83
N PRO A 442 11.74 -29.15 -14.44
CA PRO A 442 11.11 -30.29 -13.74
C PRO A 442 11.93 -30.77 -12.54
N GLN A 443 13.27 -30.69 -12.61
CA GLN A 443 14.18 -31.08 -11.52
C GLN A 443 13.97 -30.20 -10.28
N PHE A 444 13.85 -28.88 -10.48
CA PHE A 444 13.57 -27.95 -9.39
C PHE A 444 12.18 -28.21 -8.76
N ARG A 445 11.17 -28.46 -9.56
CA ARG A 445 9.83 -28.82 -9.04
C ARG A 445 9.86 -30.09 -8.20
N LYS A 446 10.59 -31.14 -8.63
CA LYS A 446 10.79 -32.37 -7.82
C LYS A 446 11.47 -32.06 -6.50
N TRP A 447 12.52 -31.24 -6.52
CA TRP A 447 13.20 -30.81 -5.31
C TRP A 447 12.26 -30.03 -4.40
N LEU A 448 11.49 -29.07 -4.94
CA LEU A 448 10.54 -28.25 -4.21
C LEU A 448 9.46 -29.12 -3.55
N THR A 449 8.86 -30.07 -4.27
CA THR A 449 7.91 -31.03 -3.71
C THR A 449 8.56 -31.90 -2.62
N SER A 450 9.82 -32.29 -2.79
CA SER A 450 10.53 -33.12 -1.79
C SER A 450 10.80 -32.36 -0.50
N ILE A 451 11.17 -31.06 -0.58
CA ILE A 451 11.56 -30.26 0.58
C ILE A 451 10.37 -29.64 1.31
N THR A 452 9.21 -29.50 0.64
CA THR A 452 7.98 -28.95 1.23
C THR A 452 6.95 -30.02 1.60
N GLY A 453 6.99 -31.17 0.96
CA GLY A 453 5.94 -32.19 1.08
C GLY A 453 4.64 -31.82 0.35
N VAL A 454 4.58 -30.66 -0.32
CA VAL A 454 3.42 -30.21 -1.08
C VAL A 454 3.32 -30.98 -2.40
N ALA A 455 2.11 -31.37 -2.80
CA ALA A 455 1.87 -32.14 -4.03
C ALA A 455 2.39 -31.41 -5.29
N GLU A 456 2.52 -32.16 -6.40
CA GLU A 456 3.01 -31.59 -7.66
C GLU A 456 2.06 -30.50 -8.20
N PRO A 457 2.59 -29.31 -8.58
CA PRO A 457 1.78 -28.21 -9.04
C PRO A 457 1.25 -28.41 -10.46
N THR A 458 0.09 -27.83 -10.74
CA THR A 458 -0.55 -27.84 -12.07
C THR A 458 -0.21 -26.59 -12.90
N HIS A 459 0.06 -25.48 -12.24
CA HIS A 459 0.39 -24.20 -12.86
C HIS A 459 1.61 -23.59 -12.21
N SER A 460 2.36 -22.80 -12.97
CA SER A 460 3.49 -22.05 -12.44
C SER A 460 3.66 -20.70 -13.10
N ARG A 461 4.27 -19.78 -12.37
CA ARG A 461 4.78 -18.50 -12.86
C ARG A 461 6.18 -18.29 -12.29
N ILE A 462 7.20 -18.18 -13.15
CA ILE A 462 8.59 -18.00 -12.75
C ILE A 462 9.10 -16.71 -13.36
N LEU A 463 9.68 -15.83 -12.54
CA LEU A 463 10.19 -14.52 -12.96
C LEU A 463 11.51 -14.21 -12.25
N ALA A 464 12.49 -13.67 -12.97
CA ALA A 464 13.45 -12.76 -12.33
C ALA A 464 12.83 -11.37 -12.29
N ARG A 465 13.04 -10.62 -11.19
CA ARG A 465 12.49 -9.28 -11.02
C ARG A 465 13.57 -8.29 -10.58
N ILE A 466 13.42 -7.04 -11.04
CA ILE A 466 14.21 -5.90 -10.59
C ILE A 466 13.26 -4.82 -10.14
N PHE A 467 13.45 -4.35 -8.92
CA PHE A 467 12.71 -3.21 -8.35
C PHE A 467 13.66 -2.03 -8.23
N ARG A 468 13.44 -1.00 -9.05
CA ARG A 468 14.31 0.18 -9.16
C ARG A 468 13.97 1.22 -8.10
N PRO A 469 14.96 1.88 -7.51
CA PRO A 469 14.75 2.97 -6.57
C PRO A 469 13.88 4.08 -7.14
N GLY A 470 12.94 4.57 -6.32
CA GLY A 470 12.05 5.68 -6.67
C GLY A 470 10.93 5.33 -7.65
N LEU A 471 10.79 4.05 -8.04
CA LEU A 471 9.87 3.65 -9.10
C LEU A 471 9.02 2.42 -8.75
N ASP A 472 9.59 1.34 -8.25
CA ASP A 472 9.01 0.01 -8.38
C ASP A 472 8.46 -0.57 -7.06
N TYR A 473 7.39 -1.37 -7.19
CA TYR A 473 6.61 -1.97 -6.10
C TYR A 473 5.63 -3.03 -6.62
N THR A 474 5.00 -3.77 -5.71
CA THR A 474 3.72 -4.44 -5.96
C THR A 474 2.73 -4.05 -4.87
N LEU A 475 1.45 -3.86 -5.21
CA LEU A 475 0.40 -3.66 -4.22
C LEU A 475 -0.12 -5.00 -3.70
N ALA A 476 -0.77 -4.96 -2.54
CA ALA A 476 -1.34 -6.12 -1.89
C ALA A 476 -2.36 -6.82 -2.80
N THR A 477 -2.16 -8.13 -2.99
CA THR A 477 -3.05 -8.98 -3.77
C THR A 477 -3.27 -10.29 -3.04
N THR A 478 -4.49 -10.76 -3.02
CA THR A 478 -4.77 -12.18 -2.81
C THR A 478 -4.29 -12.98 -4.02
N SER A 479 -4.28 -14.30 -3.98
CA SER A 479 -3.75 -15.13 -5.08
C SER A 479 -4.30 -14.71 -6.45
N LEU A 480 -3.45 -14.76 -7.47
CA LEU A 480 -3.83 -14.50 -8.86
C LEU A 480 -4.72 -15.63 -9.36
N ASN A 481 -5.88 -15.31 -9.91
CA ASN A 481 -6.70 -16.31 -10.58
C ASN A 481 -5.96 -16.82 -11.82
N PRO A 482 -5.79 -18.16 -11.98
CA PRO A 482 -5.22 -18.72 -13.19
C PRO A 482 -6.13 -18.43 -14.39
N VAL A 483 -5.56 -18.34 -15.57
CA VAL A 483 -6.31 -18.32 -16.83
C VAL A 483 -6.35 -19.73 -17.41
N ASP A 484 -7.48 -20.13 -18.01
CA ASP A 484 -7.59 -21.39 -18.76
C ASP A 484 -6.79 -21.36 -20.07
N ASP A 485 -6.74 -22.47 -20.80
CA ASP A 485 -6.05 -22.58 -22.10
C ASP A 485 -6.56 -21.58 -23.18
N ASN A 486 -7.71 -20.99 -22.95
CA ASN A 486 -8.30 -19.96 -23.81
C ASN A 486 -8.05 -18.54 -23.24
N GLY A 487 -7.27 -18.45 -22.13
CA GLY A 487 -6.95 -17.21 -21.46
C GLY A 487 -8.11 -16.60 -20.67
N LYS A 488 -9.18 -17.32 -20.41
CA LYS A 488 -10.29 -16.86 -19.59
C LYS A 488 -9.94 -17.00 -18.12
N ALA A 489 -10.11 -15.95 -17.33
CA ALA A 489 -9.95 -16.02 -15.87
C ALA A 489 -10.85 -17.14 -15.33
N MET A 490 -10.25 -18.11 -14.70
CA MET A 490 -10.98 -19.14 -13.97
C MET A 490 -11.50 -18.49 -12.69
N ILE A 491 -12.79 -18.15 -12.70
CA ILE A 491 -13.49 -17.71 -11.50
C ILE A 491 -13.78 -19.01 -10.73
N ASP A 492 -12.82 -19.43 -9.91
CA ASP A 492 -13.05 -20.53 -8.98
C ASP A 492 -13.96 -20.04 -7.86
N ASN A 493 -15.26 -20.34 -8.01
CA ASN A 493 -16.23 -20.24 -6.91
C ASN A 493 -16.10 -21.43 -5.93
N GLU A 494 -15.13 -22.34 -6.15
CA GLU A 494 -14.91 -23.52 -5.29
C GLU A 494 -13.46 -23.49 -4.81
N ALA A 495 -13.30 -23.31 -3.51
CA ALA A 495 -12.11 -23.49 -2.66
C ALA A 495 -10.77 -23.62 -3.42
N SER A 496 -10.20 -22.52 -3.84
CA SER A 496 -8.84 -22.52 -4.38
C SER A 496 -7.88 -22.92 -3.27
N GLY A 497 -7.18 -24.03 -3.43
CA GLY A 497 -6.08 -24.40 -2.54
C GLY A 497 -5.04 -23.27 -2.46
N GLY A 498 -4.21 -23.28 -1.42
CA GLY A 498 -3.14 -22.32 -1.23
C GLY A 498 -2.14 -22.27 -2.39
N LEU A 499 -1.26 -21.29 -2.39
CA LEU A 499 -0.23 -21.06 -3.38
C LEU A 499 1.15 -21.31 -2.75
N LEU A 500 1.90 -22.24 -3.30
CA LEU A 500 3.30 -22.43 -2.91
C LEU A 500 4.14 -21.34 -3.61
N GLU A 501 4.89 -20.58 -2.87
CA GLU A 501 5.74 -19.50 -3.36
C GLU A 501 7.19 -19.72 -2.94
N ALA A 502 8.13 -19.38 -3.81
CA ALA A 502 9.54 -19.32 -3.49
C ALA A 502 10.16 -18.05 -4.05
N SER A 503 10.81 -17.28 -3.21
CA SER A 503 11.49 -16.02 -3.56
C SER A 503 12.98 -16.13 -3.21
N LEU A 504 13.85 -16.24 -4.22
CA LEU A 504 15.29 -16.17 -4.04
C LEU A 504 15.74 -14.72 -4.12
N SER A 505 16.06 -14.14 -2.98
CA SER A 505 16.64 -12.80 -2.91
C SER A 505 18.10 -12.83 -3.33
N ILE A 506 18.45 -12.01 -4.32
CA ILE A 506 19.79 -11.88 -4.91
C ILE A 506 20.22 -10.42 -4.98
N THR A 507 19.82 -9.64 -3.98
CA THR A 507 20.14 -8.22 -3.85
C THR A 507 21.56 -8.05 -3.31
N PRO A 508 22.50 -7.47 -4.10
CA PRO A 508 23.92 -7.44 -3.70
C PRO A 508 24.26 -6.33 -2.72
N THR A 509 23.46 -5.28 -2.65
CA THR A 509 23.69 -4.12 -1.79
C THR A 509 23.29 -4.42 -0.35
N ILE A 510 23.94 -3.78 0.61
CA ILE A 510 23.69 -3.89 2.04
C ILE A 510 22.86 -2.71 2.53
N GLY A 511 22.24 -2.82 3.73
CA GLY A 511 21.48 -1.74 4.36
C GLY A 511 19.98 -1.85 4.19
N TRP A 512 19.47 -3.04 3.87
CA TRP A 512 18.03 -3.31 3.72
C TRP A 512 17.36 -3.82 5.01
N ASP A 513 18.16 -4.13 6.05
CA ASP A 513 17.72 -4.91 7.21
C ASP A 513 16.68 -4.21 8.10
N ASP A 514 16.67 -2.87 8.12
CA ASP A 514 15.76 -2.07 8.95
C ASP A 514 14.44 -1.70 8.24
N GLY A 515 14.30 -2.04 6.95
CA GLY A 515 13.11 -1.74 6.16
C GLY A 515 12.94 -0.25 5.81
N GLU A 516 13.91 0.63 6.14
CA GLU A 516 13.83 2.07 5.87
C GLU A 516 13.63 2.38 4.38
N PHE A 517 14.29 1.60 3.52
CA PHE A 517 14.25 1.78 2.07
C PHE A 517 13.10 1.03 1.36
N GLY A 518 12.24 0.35 2.10
CA GLY A 518 11.25 -0.55 1.50
C GLY A 518 11.86 -1.78 0.87
N GLY A 519 11.31 -2.26 -0.24
CA GLY A 519 11.83 -3.42 -0.99
C GLY A 519 11.70 -4.77 -0.28
N TYR A 520 11.11 -4.83 0.90
CA TYR A 520 10.81 -6.09 1.58
C TYR A 520 9.52 -6.71 1.03
N GLU A 521 9.42 -8.03 1.07
CA GLU A 521 8.17 -8.76 0.86
C GLU A 521 7.42 -8.84 2.19
N LEU A 522 6.12 -8.57 2.16
CA LEU A 522 5.27 -8.64 3.32
C LEU A 522 4.06 -9.52 3.04
N TYR A 523 3.76 -10.41 3.98
CA TYR A 523 2.59 -11.27 4.02
C TYR A 523 1.73 -10.84 5.20
N MET A 524 0.43 -10.64 4.97
CA MET A 524 -0.51 -10.19 5.99
C MET A 524 -1.88 -10.84 5.83
N ASP A 525 -2.61 -10.98 6.93
CA ASP A 525 -3.99 -11.45 6.94
C ASP A 525 -4.91 -10.36 6.38
N ASP A 526 -5.87 -10.73 5.52
CA ASP A 526 -6.89 -9.81 5.00
C ASP A 526 -8.06 -9.58 6.00
N GLY A 527 -7.99 -10.20 7.18
CA GLY A 527 -8.98 -10.07 8.25
C GLY A 527 -10.31 -10.82 7.97
N THR A 528 -10.40 -11.59 6.88
CA THR A 528 -11.65 -12.30 6.53
C THR A 528 -11.72 -13.74 7.09
N ALA A 529 -10.59 -14.30 7.52
CA ALA A 529 -10.47 -15.69 7.94
C ALA A 529 -10.87 -15.97 9.41
N SER A 530 -10.96 -14.97 10.28
CA SER A 530 -11.42 -15.15 11.66
C SER A 530 -12.96 -15.23 11.70
N GLY A 531 -13.51 -16.45 11.65
CA GLY A 531 -14.94 -16.75 11.73
C GLY A 531 -15.64 -16.43 13.06
N ASP A 532 -15.09 -15.58 13.90
CA ASP A 532 -15.67 -15.11 15.18
C ASP A 532 -16.19 -13.66 15.12
N GLY A 533 -16.56 -13.18 13.92
CA GLY A 533 -17.35 -11.97 13.79
C GLY A 533 -18.79 -12.21 14.27
N PRO A 534 -19.48 -11.21 14.88
CA PRO A 534 -20.82 -11.36 15.39
C PRO A 534 -21.77 -11.77 14.26
N GLU A 535 -22.57 -12.84 14.47
CA GLU A 535 -23.58 -13.36 13.56
C GLU A 535 -24.32 -12.21 12.85
N GLN A 536 -24.18 -12.12 11.53
CA GLN A 536 -24.97 -11.20 10.70
C GLN A 536 -26.45 -11.63 10.80
N LYS A 537 -27.18 -10.94 11.66
CA LYS A 537 -28.64 -10.94 11.57
C LYS A 537 -29.02 -10.24 10.29
N ASN A 538 -29.71 -10.95 9.39
CA ASN A 538 -30.36 -10.43 8.21
C ASN A 538 -31.19 -9.19 8.56
N GLY A 539 -30.70 -8.02 8.25
CA GLY A 539 -31.39 -6.73 8.43
C GLY A 539 -30.50 -5.67 7.85
N GLU A 540 -30.91 -5.12 6.72
CA GLU A 540 -30.50 -3.90 6.04
C GLU A 540 -29.09 -3.40 6.41
N LEU A 541 -28.14 -3.60 5.49
CA LEU A 541 -26.83 -2.97 5.50
C LEU A 541 -27.03 -1.44 5.49
N GLU A 542 -27.09 -0.83 6.66
CA GLU A 542 -26.68 0.57 6.77
C GLU A 542 -25.19 0.59 6.42
N HIS A 543 -24.86 1.14 5.26
CA HIS A 543 -23.51 1.46 4.86
C HIS A 543 -22.93 2.42 5.90
N GLY A 544 -22.18 1.89 6.86
CA GLY A 544 -21.26 2.68 7.65
C GLY A 544 -20.27 3.32 6.67
N ASP A 545 -20.25 4.64 6.67
CA ASP A 545 -19.25 5.41 5.96
C ASP A 545 -17.87 4.90 6.38
N ALA A 546 -17.05 4.50 5.39
CA ALA A 546 -15.63 4.23 5.59
C ALA A 546 -14.92 5.57 5.87
N ASP A 547 -15.21 6.14 7.01
CA ASP A 547 -14.34 7.12 7.64
C ASP A 547 -13.05 6.36 7.97
N GLY A 548 -11.90 6.88 7.52
CA GLY A 548 -10.61 6.25 7.70
C GLY A 548 -10.41 5.84 9.15
N ASP A 549 -10.85 4.64 9.45
CA ASP A 549 -10.85 4.09 10.79
C ASP A 549 -9.41 3.83 11.19
N GLU A 550 -9.04 4.21 12.40
CA GLU A 550 -7.74 3.87 13.00
C GLU A 550 -7.49 2.35 13.03
N ASN A 551 -8.52 1.54 12.73
CA ASN A 551 -8.56 0.08 12.69
C ASN A 551 -8.64 -0.50 11.26
N ASP A 552 -8.25 0.23 10.20
CA ASP A 552 -8.15 -0.36 8.87
C ASP A 552 -7.08 -1.47 8.90
N PRO A 553 -7.44 -2.76 8.68
CA PRO A 553 -6.49 -3.87 8.73
C PRO A 553 -5.39 -3.77 7.67
N ALA A 554 -5.56 -2.93 6.65
CA ALA A 554 -4.53 -2.66 5.65
C ALA A 554 -3.45 -1.69 6.15
N VAL A 555 -3.66 -0.99 7.26
CA VAL A 555 -2.67 -0.08 7.86
C VAL A 555 -1.68 -0.86 8.71
N TYR A 556 -0.40 -0.78 8.38
CA TYR A 556 0.68 -1.37 9.17
C TYR A 556 1.81 -0.34 9.37
N LEU A 557 2.63 -0.56 10.41
CA LEU A 557 3.79 0.28 10.70
C LEU A 557 5.07 -0.48 10.33
N SER A 558 5.70 -0.10 9.23
CA SER A 558 6.99 -0.66 8.82
C SER A 558 8.09 -0.27 9.82
N GLY A 559 9.04 -1.17 10.04
CA GLY A 559 10.21 -0.93 10.90
C GLY A 559 9.95 -0.92 12.40
N SER A 560 8.68 -0.92 12.88
CA SER A 560 8.39 -0.92 14.31
C SER A 560 8.83 -2.23 15.00
N ARG A 561 8.68 -3.37 14.35
CA ARG A 561 9.14 -4.68 14.86
C ARG A 561 10.65 -4.77 14.95
N SER A 562 11.37 -4.36 13.90
CA SER A 562 12.85 -4.39 13.92
C SER A 562 13.41 -3.44 14.96
N LYS A 563 12.86 -2.24 15.10
CA LYS A 563 13.27 -1.28 16.11
C LYS A 563 12.91 -1.75 17.53
N ARG A 564 11.68 -2.26 17.73
CA ARG A 564 11.22 -2.81 19.00
C ARG A 564 11.97 -4.09 19.37
N ARG A 565 12.31 -4.94 18.38
CA ARG A 565 13.15 -6.11 18.58
C ARG A 565 14.57 -5.72 18.99
N LYS A 566 15.20 -4.74 18.33
CA LYS A 566 16.51 -4.21 18.71
C LYS A 566 16.49 -3.56 20.10
N GLU A 567 15.44 -2.79 20.42
CA GLU A 567 15.23 -2.22 21.76
C GLU A 567 15.04 -3.31 22.82
N LEU A 568 14.28 -4.38 22.52
CA LEU A 568 14.09 -5.54 23.41
C LEU A 568 15.37 -6.36 23.56
N GLU A 569 16.14 -6.56 22.50
CA GLU A 569 17.44 -7.21 22.53
C GLU A 569 18.46 -6.40 23.33
N GLN A 570 18.44 -5.07 23.18
CA GLN A 570 19.27 -4.16 23.96
C GLN A 570 18.88 -4.16 25.45
N LEU A 571 17.60 -4.10 25.79
CA LEU A 571 17.08 -4.21 27.15
C LEU A 571 17.37 -5.55 27.78
N ARG A 572 17.39 -6.65 27.00
CA ARG A 572 17.86 -7.97 27.46
C ARG A 572 19.36 -7.99 27.69
N ALA A 573 20.15 -7.40 26.82
CA ALA A 573 21.60 -7.30 26.96
C ALA A 573 22.02 -6.42 28.16
N GLU A 574 21.22 -5.40 28.49
CA GLU A 574 21.40 -4.52 29.62
C GLU A 574 20.84 -5.09 30.95
N GLY A 575 20.25 -6.29 30.92
CA GLY A 575 19.72 -6.98 32.12
C GLY A 575 18.48 -6.33 32.73
N GLN A 576 17.82 -5.45 32.00
CA GLN A 576 16.61 -4.72 32.45
C GLN A 576 15.29 -5.47 32.19
N LEU A 577 15.33 -6.55 31.40
CA LEU A 577 14.19 -7.44 31.16
C LEU A 577 14.49 -8.84 31.72
N ARG A 578 13.82 -9.21 32.80
CA ARG A 578 13.82 -10.61 33.30
C ARG A 578 12.74 -11.36 32.49
N VAL A 579 13.16 -12.36 31.73
CA VAL A 579 12.26 -13.38 31.17
C VAL A 579 11.77 -14.22 32.33
N GLY A 580 10.48 -14.24 32.61
CA GLY A 580 9.87 -15.23 33.48
C GLY A 580 9.99 -16.59 32.78
N GLU A 581 10.92 -17.43 33.26
CA GLU A 581 10.91 -18.85 32.96
C GLU A 581 9.70 -19.46 33.66
N ASP A 582 8.80 -19.98 32.88
CA ASP A 582 7.67 -20.80 33.33
C ASP A 582 8.24 -22.16 33.73
N ASP A 583 8.69 -22.29 35.00
CA ASP A 583 9.14 -23.53 35.56
C ASP A 583 8.05 -24.11 36.47
N GLY A 584 7.31 -25.07 35.91
CA GLY A 584 6.33 -25.82 36.65
C GLY A 584 6.96 -26.73 37.68
N GLY A 585 6.57 -26.53 38.94
CA GLY A 585 6.74 -27.61 39.91
C GLY A 585 7.01 -27.24 41.37
N VAL A 586 5.94 -27.31 42.18
CA VAL A 586 5.88 -27.92 43.54
C VAL A 586 6.51 -27.20 44.74
N HIS A 587 5.61 -26.71 45.59
CA HIS A 587 5.56 -26.66 47.07
C HIS A 587 6.81 -26.35 47.89
N SER A 588 6.73 -25.29 48.72
CA SER A 588 6.57 -25.44 50.19
C SER A 588 6.36 -24.11 50.91
N LYS A 589 5.58 -24.23 51.98
CA LYS A 589 5.16 -23.22 52.96
C LYS A 589 6.34 -22.58 53.68
N ASP A 590 6.21 -21.32 54.12
CA ASP A 590 5.96 -20.91 55.50
C ASP A 590 6.12 -19.40 55.75
N GLN A 591 5.11 -18.89 56.47
CA GLN A 591 5.10 -17.84 57.53
C GLN A 591 5.39 -16.37 57.15
N ALA A 592 4.31 -15.57 57.13
CA ALA A 592 3.71 -14.78 58.23
C ALA A 592 4.42 -13.44 58.53
N ASN A 593 3.76 -12.34 58.33
CA ASN A 593 3.10 -11.46 59.30
C ASN A 593 2.57 -10.17 58.65
N ASP A 594 1.31 -9.94 58.92
CA ASP A 594 0.59 -8.73 59.27
C ASP A 594 1.20 -7.36 58.99
N ASP A 595 0.46 -6.52 58.20
CA ASP A 595 -0.30 -5.42 58.79
C ASP A 595 -1.21 -4.75 57.73
N GLU A 596 -2.43 -4.50 58.16
CA GLU A 596 -3.51 -3.80 57.47
C GLU A 596 -3.10 -2.40 56.99
N LEU A 597 -3.58 -1.99 55.81
CA LEU A 597 -4.40 -0.77 55.69
C LEU A 597 -5.05 -0.73 54.31
N SER A 598 -6.38 -0.66 54.32
CA SER A 598 -7.28 -0.39 53.22
C SER A 598 -6.94 0.90 52.49
N ASP A 599 -7.00 0.87 51.17
CA ASP A 599 -7.54 1.97 50.40
C ASP A 599 -8.09 1.46 49.07
N ASP A 600 -9.41 1.66 48.91
CA ASP A 600 -10.16 1.41 47.71
C ASP A 600 -9.70 2.39 46.61
N SER A 601 -9.05 1.91 45.59
CA SER A 601 -9.00 2.56 44.28
C SER A 601 -9.22 1.52 43.23
N GLU A 602 -10.42 1.50 42.66
CA GLU A 602 -10.75 0.85 41.40
C GLU A 602 -9.90 1.48 40.30
N ASP A 603 -8.71 0.95 40.07
CA ASP A 603 -7.98 1.17 38.85
C ASP A 603 -8.60 0.28 37.77
N GLY A 604 -9.44 0.90 36.96
CA GLY A 604 -9.90 0.32 35.72
C GLY A 604 -8.70 -0.08 34.88
N ALA A 605 -8.59 -1.38 34.61
CA ALA A 605 -7.75 -1.90 33.56
C ALA A 605 -8.10 -1.11 32.27
N GLU A 606 -7.20 -0.26 31.82
CA GLU A 606 -7.25 0.29 30.49
C GLU A 606 -7.02 -0.91 29.54
N ASP A 607 -8.10 -1.35 28.89
CA ASP A 607 -8.00 -2.20 27.71
C ASP A 607 -7.07 -1.47 26.73
N GLU A 608 -5.80 -1.85 26.70
CA GLU A 608 -4.95 -1.59 25.54
C GLU A 608 -5.59 -2.38 24.42
N ASP A 609 -6.32 -1.68 23.54
CA ASP A 609 -6.77 -2.21 22.27
C ASP A 609 -5.53 -2.77 21.55
N VAL A 610 -5.38 -4.08 21.63
CA VAL A 610 -4.42 -4.86 20.85
C VAL A 610 -4.92 -4.73 19.42
N VAL A 611 -4.38 -3.77 18.68
CA VAL A 611 -4.47 -3.76 17.21
C VAL A 611 -3.85 -5.09 16.79
N GLY A 612 -4.69 -6.04 16.39
CA GLY A 612 -4.27 -7.36 15.96
C GLY A 612 -3.18 -7.21 14.92
N ASP A 613 -2.02 -7.83 15.16
CA ASP A 613 -0.86 -7.78 14.30
C ASP A 613 -1.17 -8.58 13.04
N SER A 614 -1.72 -7.94 12.02
CA SER A 614 -2.11 -8.56 10.74
C SER A 614 -0.90 -9.03 9.91
N VAL A 615 0.33 -8.66 10.30
CA VAL A 615 1.55 -9.06 9.60
C VAL A 615 1.96 -10.47 10.00
N LEU A 616 1.92 -11.38 9.03
CA LEU A 616 2.30 -12.80 9.22
C LEU A 616 3.81 -13.00 9.04
N HIS A 617 4.40 -12.44 7.98
CA HIS A 617 5.81 -12.59 7.67
C HIS A 617 6.35 -11.39 6.90
N THR A 618 7.64 -11.07 7.14
CA THR A 618 8.38 -10.03 6.40
C THR A 618 9.74 -10.56 5.98
N SER A 619 10.01 -10.60 4.68
CA SER A 619 11.29 -11.00 4.11
C SER A 619 12.04 -9.80 3.55
N GLN A 620 13.19 -9.48 4.15
CA GLN A 620 14.06 -8.38 3.71
C GLN A 620 14.85 -8.75 2.44
N ALA A 621 15.25 -7.75 1.67
CA ALA A 621 16.16 -7.96 0.56
C ALA A 621 17.54 -8.40 1.08
N LYS A 622 18.01 -9.57 0.63
CA LYS A 622 19.27 -10.19 1.06
C LYS A 622 20.02 -10.73 -0.16
N TRP A 623 21.24 -11.17 0.05
CA TRP A 623 22.01 -11.89 -0.98
C TRP A 623 21.94 -13.39 -0.76
N ASN A 624 21.52 -14.15 -1.80
CA ASN A 624 21.55 -15.61 -1.85
C ASN A 624 20.73 -16.32 -0.77
N VAL A 625 19.55 -15.80 -0.47
CA VAL A 625 18.59 -16.38 0.49
C VAL A 625 17.30 -16.76 -0.22
N LEU A 626 16.90 -18.03 -0.14
CA LEU A 626 15.64 -18.53 -0.66
C LEU A 626 14.62 -18.61 0.47
N THR A 627 13.51 -17.90 0.33
CA THR A 627 12.32 -18.00 1.20
C THR A 627 11.24 -18.78 0.48
N ILE A 628 10.70 -19.83 1.10
CA ILE A 628 9.58 -20.64 0.60
C ILE A 628 8.41 -20.48 1.55
N VAL A 629 7.22 -20.16 1.03
CA VAL A 629 6.00 -19.91 1.82
C VAL A 629 4.84 -20.66 1.19
N TYR A 630 4.01 -21.31 2.02
CA TYR A 630 2.69 -21.75 1.58
C TYR A 630 1.68 -20.69 1.96
N ARG A 631 1.16 -19.99 0.96
CA ARG A 631 0.24 -18.88 1.14
C ARG A 631 -1.19 -19.36 1.03
N ASP A 632 -1.92 -19.30 2.14
CA ASP A 632 -3.34 -19.63 2.21
C ASP A 632 -4.21 -18.59 1.48
N PRO A 633 -5.43 -19.00 1.04
CA PRO A 633 -6.43 -18.04 0.58
C PRO A 633 -6.73 -17.00 1.66
N GLY A 634 -6.80 -15.71 1.28
CA GLY A 634 -7.00 -14.59 2.20
C GLY A 634 -5.70 -13.94 2.69
N VAL A 635 -4.55 -14.57 2.51
CA VAL A 635 -3.27 -13.92 2.80
C VAL A 635 -2.90 -12.96 1.67
N LEU A 636 -2.72 -11.70 2.00
CA LEU A 636 -2.23 -10.65 1.12
C LEU A 636 -0.70 -10.70 1.02
N LYS A 637 -0.16 -10.46 -0.18
CA LYS A 637 1.29 -10.32 -0.42
C LYS A 637 1.59 -9.10 -1.25
N PHE A 638 2.67 -8.39 -0.92
CA PHE A 638 3.22 -7.32 -1.75
C PHE A 638 4.72 -7.13 -1.52
N VAL A 639 5.36 -6.40 -2.44
CA VAL A 639 6.72 -5.87 -2.29
C VAL A 639 6.61 -4.37 -2.06
N LYS A 640 7.07 -3.91 -0.91
CA LYS A 640 7.02 -2.49 -0.56
C LYS A 640 7.81 -1.66 -1.56
N TYR A 641 7.25 -0.48 -1.88
CA TYR A 641 7.91 0.52 -2.73
C TYR A 641 9.38 0.72 -2.35
N VAL A 642 10.26 0.65 -3.34
CA VAL A 642 11.68 0.87 -3.16
C VAL A 642 11.97 2.38 -3.18
N SER A 643 12.39 2.92 -2.05
CA SER A 643 12.70 4.34 -1.88
C SER A 643 13.76 4.80 -2.88
N GLN A 644 13.65 6.04 -3.33
CA GLN A 644 14.68 6.69 -4.16
C GLN A 644 16.04 6.76 -3.47
N ASN A 645 16.06 6.72 -2.13
CA ASN A 645 17.28 6.73 -1.33
C ASN A 645 17.83 5.32 -1.08
N ALA A 646 17.26 4.28 -1.66
CA ALA A 646 17.75 2.91 -1.51
C ALA A 646 19.18 2.77 -2.05
N PRO A 647 20.01 1.87 -1.46
CA PRO A 647 21.42 1.70 -1.82
C PRO A 647 21.62 1.09 -3.22
N GLY A 648 20.56 0.63 -3.86
CA GLY A 648 20.54 0.02 -5.18
C GLY A 648 19.18 -0.56 -5.53
N CYS A 649 19.08 -1.32 -6.63
CA CYS A 649 17.86 -2.05 -6.96
C CYS A 649 17.70 -3.28 -6.06
N ARG A 650 16.44 -3.65 -5.78
CA ARG A 650 16.13 -4.95 -5.22
C ARG A 650 16.02 -5.97 -6.35
N TRP A 651 16.70 -7.10 -6.22
CA TRP A 651 16.74 -8.20 -7.19
C TRP A 651 16.24 -9.49 -6.57
N ASP A 652 15.39 -10.21 -7.28
CA ASP A 652 14.98 -11.56 -6.90
C ASP A 652 14.65 -12.45 -8.09
N VAL A 653 14.59 -13.77 -7.84
CA VAL A 653 13.93 -14.74 -8.72
C VAL A 653 12.78 -15.36 -7.92
N THR A 654 11.55 -15.19 -8.41
CA THR A 654 10.35 -15.72 -7.74
C THR A 654 9.69 -16.80 -8.58
N GLY A 655 9.18 -17.81 -7.89
CA GLY A 655 8.31 -18.83 -8.44
C GLY A 655 7.03 -18.93 -7.64
N GLU A 656 5.93 -19.12 -8.34
CA GLU A 656 4.62 -19.39 -7.78
C GLU A 656 4.04 -20.64 -8.41
N TRP A 657 3.49 -21.53 -7.58
CA TRP A 657 2.94 -22.80 -8.02
C TRP A 657 1.58 -23.06 -7.41
N LYS A 658 0.57 -23.27 -8.27
CA LYS A 658 -0.79 -23.65 -7.87
C LYS A 658 -0.94 -25.17 -7.97
N HIS A 659 -1.57 -25.78 -6.96
CA HIS A 659 -1.83 -27.22 -6.85
C HIS A 659 -3.27 -27.54 -7.20
N ALA A 660 -3.54 -28.77 -7.65
CA ALA A 660 -4.91 -29.25 -7.84
C ALA A 660 -5.57 -29.47 -6.47
N HIS A 661 -6.81 -29.05 -6.33
CA HIS A 661 -7.60 -29.34 -5.13
C HIS A 661 -7.90 -30.85 -5.04
N ASN A 662 -7.49 -31.48 -3.94
CA ASN A 662 -7.79 -32.90 -3.69
C ASN A 662 -9.20 -33.03 -3.10
N SER A 663 -10.23 -33.05 -3.95
CA SER A 663 -11.64 -33.27 -3.54
C SER A 663 -11.94 -34.65 -2.95
N LYS A 664 -10.93 -35.49 -2.70
CA LYS A 664 -11.12 -36.89 -2.24
C LYS A 664 -11.14 -37.06 -0.72
N GLU A 665 -10.71 -36.08 0.07
CA GLU A 665 -10.70 -36.26 1.54
C GLU A 665 -12.03 -35.90 2.23
N GLU A 666 -12.87 -35.06 1.62
CA GLU A 666 -14.18 -34.74 2.24
C GLU A 666 -15.25 -35.82 2.10
N THR A 667 -15.12 -36.75 1.13
CA THR A 667 -16.10 -37.83 0.98
C THR A 667 -15.89 -39.02 1.95
N ALA A 668 -14.72 -39.13 2.59
CA ALA A 668 -14.46 -40.20 3.56
C ALA A 668 -14.99 -39.89 4.98
N ALA A 669 -15.24 -38.62 5.31
CA ALA A 669 -15.76 -38.21 6.62
C ALA A 669 -17.30 -38.22 6.70
N SER A 670 -18.01 -38.20 5.55
CA SER A 670 -19.50 -38.22 5.52
C SER A 670 -20.14 -39.60 5.54
N ASP A 671 -19.36 -40.67 5.29
CA ASP A 671 -19.89 -42.04 5.28
C ASP A 671 -19.68 -42.82 6.60
N SER A 672 -19.26 -42.16 7.69
CA SER A 672 -19.06 -42.76 9.01
C SER A 672 -19.93 -42.21 10.13
N ASN A 673 -21.15 -41.71 9.82
CA ASN A 673 -22.15 -41.39 10.84
C ASN A 673 -23.48 -42.10 10.54
#